data_b8c29a51abff8c11c9b408e9a6660759
#
_entry.id   b8c29a51abff8c11c9b408e9a6660759
#
_cell.length_a   1.000
_cell.length_b   1.000
_cell.length_c   1.000
_cell.angle_alpha   90.00
_cell.angle_beta   90.00
_cell.angle_gamma   90.00
#
_symmetry.space_group_name_H-M   'P 1'
#
loop_
_entity.id
_entity.type
_entity.pdbx_description
1 polymer ?
#
loop_
_entity_poly.entity_id
_entity_poly.type
_entity_poly.pdbx_seq_one_letter_code
_entity_poly.pdbx_strand_id
1 'polypeptide(L)'
;MVNRDVLTTLCNTIPETHRPLTEALQGAARYTISNPSLSLKKARIALSIIVRDLYAKAMKKDGTKSEVRTLLNNKNFTEKINPRRMYLLMNLIQKMTSMNANDLIDTKVAKMVLDYIIDVTDWYVHNLSKGEKLNQAALFDVEGARPAPTSFELDDVAPHDYEDAAKWFLIAAEEGNISAQYNLGFLYNHGKGVKRNYKEAAKWYTLAAEQNDPNAQYALGVLYQLGNGVAQDAQKAAELYRLAANAGNPDAQYNLGSLYNQGKGVTQNFKQAAKWYEQAIAQGNTSAMNNLGFLYHNGQGVEKSNEKSAELFLQAANAGDASAQYNLGYLHAKGLGVPKSYGDAACWYSAAAMQNHTSAQFQLALLYQSGQGVLKSEEEAIKWLTLAANHGHTNAQYTLGLLYKKHNTKLSNTQAIEWLSKAAASEHVSANYDLAMLYLETGHDETGMKWLKRAAIQNHAQAQLQLGFLALGDEKTLPNYTEAFKWFQSATNQNLAEAEFQLGLLYEKGLGTPMNYDEARRCYRLAAEQNHTDAQYHLGNIFDKGLGTKQDYSEAIKWITRAAKGDHIKAQFQLAQMYANGEGAAQDYQEAAKWYRVAAQHGHIKAQFQLGMLYKKGLGVAQDYTEATRWLKQAIEQDL
;
A
#
# COMPACT_ATOMS: atom_id res chain seq x y z
N MET A 1 -11.74 3.62 -28.44
CA MET A 1 -12.45 4.59 -29.31
C MET A 1 -13.40 3.81 -30.16
N VAL A 2 -14.67 4.21 -30.29
CA VAL A 2 -15.53 3.69 -31.34
C VAL A 2 -14.81 3.94 -32.64
N ASN A 3 -14.63 2.91 -33.47
CA ASN A 3 -13.93 3.08 -34.73
C ASN A 3 -14.81 3.93 -35.67
N ARG A 4 -14.62 5.26 -35.61
CA ARG A 4 -15.42 6.23 -36.38
C ARG A 4 -15.39 5.96 -37.88
N ASP A 5 -14.26 5.45 -38.36
CA ASP A 5 -14.08 5.17 -39.80
C ASP A 5 -14.94 3.99 -40.24
N VAL A 6 -15.04 2.93 -39.41
CA VAL A 6 -15.92 1.79 -39.66
C VAL A 6 -17.39 2.21 -39.64
N LEU A 7 -17.79 3.01 -38.66
CA LEU A 7 -19.16 3.50 -38.57
C LEU A 7 -19.52 4.41 -39.75
N THR A 8 -18.63 5.31 -40.13
CA THR A 8 -18.83 6.22 -41.27
C THR A 8 -18.95 5.45 -42.57
N THR A 9 -18.07 4.48 -42.78
CA THR A 9 -18.13 3.58 -43.96
C THR A 9 -19.45 2.82 -43.98
N LEU A 10 -19.83 2.24 -42.82
CA LEU A 10 -21.08 1.49 -42.70
C LEU A 10 -22.31 2.38 -42.97
N CYS A 11 -22.36 3.57 -42.40
CA CYS A 11 -23.46 4.52 -42.62
C CYS A 11 -23.59 4.94 -44.10
N ASN A 12 -22.48 5.02 -44.82
CA ASN A 12 -22.48 5.36 -46.25
C ASN A 12 -22.92 4.17 -47.16
N THR A 13 -22.85 2.96 -46.65
CA THR A 13 -23.29 1.76 -47.39
C THR A 13 -24.76 1.41 -47.15
N ILE A 14 -25.42 2.01 -46.14
CA ILE A 14 -26.85 1.81 -45.88
C ILE A 14 -27.68 2.52 -46.96
N PRO A 15 -28.60 1.83 -47.65
CA PRO A 15 -29.48 2.44 -48.66
C PRO A 15 -30.30 3.58 -48.08
N GLU A 16 -30.60 4.61 -48.89
CA GLU A 16 -31.45 5.76 -48.48
C GLU A 16 -32.83 5.35 -47.96
N THR A 17 -33.36 4.22 -48.43
CA THR A 17 -34.62 3.65 -47.93
C THR A 17 -34.55 3.24 -46.44
N HIS A 18 -33.34 3.16 -45.88
CA HIS A 18 -33.11 2.82 -44.47
C HIS A 18 -32.52 3.98 -43.66
N ARG A 19 -32.76 5.22 -44.12
CA ARG A 19 -32.27 6.45 -43.43
C ARG A 19 -32.54 6.49 -41.92
N PRO A 20 -33.67 6.00 -41.36
CA PRO A 20 -33.87 5.94 -39.90
C PRO A 20 -32.85 5.06 -39.16
N LEU A 21 -32.33 4.03 -39.83
CA LEU A 21 -31.26 3.16 -39.28
C LEU A 21 -29.94 3.94 -39.18
N THR A 22 -29.57 4.67 -40.23
CA THR A 22 -28.38 5.51 -40.26
C THR A 22 -28.41 6.59 -39.15
N GLU A 23 -29.56 7.28 -39.04
CA GLU A 23 -29.79 8.31 -38.01
C GLU A 23 -29.69 7.73 -36.57
N ALA A 24 -30.23 6.54 -36.35
CA ALA A 24 -30.15 5.86 -35.05
C ALA A 24 -28.72 5.44 -34.68
N LEU A 25 -27.94 4.91 -35.64
CA LEU A 25 -26.55 4.51 -35.45
C LEU A 25 -25.63 5.71 -35.18
N GLN A 26 -25.75 6.76 -35.98
CA GLN A 26 -25.00 8.00 -35.78
C GLN A 26 -25.33 8.64 -34.44
N GLY A 27 -26.61 8.65 -34.06
CA GLY A 27 -27.05 9.12 -32.76
C GLY A 27 -26.51 8.32 -31.59
N ALA A 28 -26.46 6.98 -31.72
CA ALA A 28 -25.88 6.13 -30.69
C ALA A 28 -24.38 6.43 -30.50
N ALA A 29 -23.60 6.50 -31.59
CA ALA A 29 -22.19 6.81 -31.54
C ALA A 29 -21.89 8.22 -30.97
N ARG A 30 -22.70 9.22 -31.35
CA ARG A 30 -22.54 10.59 -30.90
C ARG A 30 -22.65 10.75 -29.39
N TYR A 31 -23.51 9.98 -28.74
CA TYR A 31 -23.80 10.12 -27.32
C TYR A 31 -23.09 9.11 -26.42
N THR A 32 -22.27 8.23 -26.96
CA THR A 32 -21.63 7.14 -26.20
C THR A 32 -20.85 7.62 -24.98
N ILE A 33 -20.15 8.75 -25.10
CA ILE A 33 -19.33 9.32 -24.01
C ILE A 33 -20.13 10.35 -23.20
N SER A 34 -20.84 11.27 -23.90
CA SER A 34 -21.51 12.41 -23.25
C SER A 34 -22.84 12.06 -22.59
N ASN A 35 -23.53 11.07 -23.09
CA ASN A 35 -24.80 10.59 -22.54
C ASN A 35 -25.02 9.11 -22.87
N PRO A 36 -24.44 8.18 -22.10
CA PRO A 36 -24.52 6.74 -22.36
C PRO A 36 -25.96 6.21 -22.43
N SER A 37 -26.87 6.73 -21.60
CA SER A 37 -28.29 6.34 -21.61
C SER A 37 -28.97 6.70 -22.92
N LEU A 38 -28.68 7.88 -23.50
CA LEU A 38 -29.23 8.30 -24.79
C LEU A 38 -28.62 7.50 -25.93
N SER A 39 -27.32 7.15 -25.83
CA SER A 39 -26.65 6.25 -26.77
C SER A 39 -27.36 4.90 -26.83
N LEU A 40 -27.65 4.27 -25.70
CA LEU A 40 -28.38 2.99 -25.64
C LEU A 40 -29.81 3.08 -26.20
N LYS A 41 -30.53 4.18 -25.93
CA LYS A 41 -31.85 4.41 -26.52
C LYS A 41 -31.78 4.46 -28.06
N LYS A 42 -30.78 5.13 -28.61
CA LYS A 42 -30.57 5.19 -30.07
C LYS A 42 -30.13 3.85 -30.65
N ALA A 43 -29.24 3.13 -29.97
CA ALA A 43 -28.82 1.77 -30.32
C ALA A 43 -30.02 0.79 -30.36
N ARG A 44 -30.93 0.87 -29.39
CA ARG A 44 -32.17 0.09 -29.35
C ARG A 44 -33.09 0.36 -30.55
N ILE A 45 -33.18 1.62 -30.98
CA ILE A 45 -33.94 2.00 -32.17
C ILE A 45 -33.33 1.34 -33.41
N ALA A 46 -32.01 1.43 -33.60
CA ALA A 46 -31.30 0.82 -34.71
C ALA A 46 -31.59 -0.70 -34.78
N LEU A 47 -31.43 -1.39 -33.66
CA LEU A 47 -31.69 -2.84 -33.56
C LEU A 47 -33.15 -3.19 -33.88
N SER A 48 -34.11 -2.40 -33.41
CA SER A 48 -35.53 -2.63 -33.68
C SER A 48 -35.88 -2.53 -35.17
N ILE A 49 -35.21 -1.62 -35.87
CA ILE A 49 -35.40 -1.46 -37.34
C ILE A 49 -34.87 -2.70 -38.06
N ILE A 50 -33.67 -3.17 -37.72
CA ILE A 50 -33.05 -4.37 -38.33
C ILE A 50 -33.93 -5.60 -38.12
N VAL A 51 -34.38 -5.86 -36.88
CA VAL A 51 -35.20 -7.05 -36.56
C VAL A 51 -36.53 -7.04 -37.31
N ARG A 52 -37.19 -5.87 -37.37
CA ARG A 52 -38.47 -5.76 -38.08
C ARG A 52 -38.31 -5.99 -39.59
N ASP A 53 -37.27 -5.43 -40.20
CA ASP A 53 -37.01 -5.63 -41.61
C ASP A 53 -36.65 -7.08 -41.94
N LEU A 54 -35.80 -7.71 -41.11
CA LEU A 54 -35.48 -9.14 -41.24
C LEU A 54 -36.73 -10.01 -41.11
N TYR A 55 -37.63 -9.70 -40.15
CA TYR A 55 -38.88 -10.41 -39.98
C TYR A 55 -39.78 -10.27 -41.23
N ALA A 56 -39.94 -9.04 -41.72
CA ALA A 56 -40.75 -8.77 -42.92
C ALA A 56 -40.23 -9.56 -44.13
N LYS A 57 -38.91 -9.62 -44.33
CA LYS A 57 -38.27 -10.35 -45.43
C LYS A 57 -38.35 -11.86 -45.25
N ALA A 58 -38.06 -12.39 -44.05
CA ALA A 58 -38.07 -13.83 -43.80
C ALA A 58 -39.47 -14.45 -43.79
N MET A 59 -40.43 -13.73 -43.20
CA MET A 59 -41.80 -14.24 -43.02
C MET A 59 -42.78 -13.76 -44.10
N LYS A 60 -42.36 -12.84 -44.96
CA LYS A 60 -43.24 -12.14 -45.92
C LYS A 60 -44.45 -11.49 -45.24
N LYS A 61 -44.27 -10.97 -44.04
CA LYS A 61 -45.28 -10.32 -43.21
C LYS A 61 -44.74 -9.04 -42.66
N ASP A 62 -45.63 -8.03 -42.51
CA ASP A 62 -45.24 -6.77 -41.88
C ASP A 62 -45.01 -6.93 -40.39
N GLY A 63 -43.81 -6.63 -39.93
CA GLY A 63 -43.40 -6.67 -38.52
C GLY A 63 -43.41 -5.31 -37.80
N THR A 64 -43.80 -4.24 -38.48
CA THR A 64 -43.64 -2.86 -37.98
C THR A 64 -44.48 -2.55 -36.75
N LYS A 65 -45.64 -3.20 -36.59
CA LYS A 65 -46.57 -3.01 -35.47
C LYS A 65 -46.30 -3.93 -34.26
N SER A 66 -45.42 -4.91 -34.37
CA SER A 66 -45.18 -5.86 -33.32
C SER A 66 -44.00 -5.46 -32.47
N GLU A 67 -44.04 -5.78 -31.17
CA GLU A 67 -42.87 -5.63 -30.32
C GLU A 67 -41.74 -6.54 -30.76
N VAL A 68 -40.50 -6.05 -30.74
CA VAL A 68 -39.32 -6.79 -31.18
C VAL A 68 -39.18 -8.14 -30.45
N ARG A 69 -39.47 -8.17 -29.14
CA ARG A 69 -39.46 -9.40 -28.34
C ARG A 69 -40.46 -10.46 -28.87
N THR A 70 -41.65 -10.02 -29.28
CA THR A 70 -42.67 -10.92 -29.85
C THR A 70 -42.23 -11.49 -31.19
N LEU A 71 -41.55 -10.68 -32.01
CA LEU A 71 -41.02 -11.12 -33.31
C LEU A 71 -39.89 -12.16 -33.11
N LEU A 72 -39.02 -11.92 -32.14
CA LEU A 72 -37.91 -12.83 -31.81
C LEU A 72 -38.36 -14.14 -31.17
N ASN A 73 -39.48 -14.18 -30.48
CA ASN A 73 -40.06 -15.39 -29.89
C ASN A 73 -40.83 -16.21 -30.93
N ASN A 74 -40.95 -15.77 -32.19
CA ASN A 74 -41.61 -16.52 -33.22
C ASN A 74 -40.71 -17.66 -33.73
N LYS A 75 -41.07 -18.92 -33.40
CA LYS A 75 -40.29 -20.12 -33.72
C LYS A 75 -39.98 -20.26 -35.22
N ASN A 76 -40.95 -19.98 -36.07
CA ASN A 76 -40.77 -20.06 -37.54
C ASN A 76 -39.80 -18.96 -38.05
N PHE A 77 -39.69 -17.83 -37.34
CA PHE A 77 -38.76 -16.78 -37.69
C PHE A 77 -37.34 -17.12 -37.19
N THR A 78 -37.22 -17.61 -35.94
CA THR A 78 -35.94 -17.98 -35.37
C THR A 78 -35.28 -19.18 -36.08
N GLU A 79 -36.06 -20.08 -36.62
CA GLU A 79 -35.57 -21.21 -37.46
C GLU A 79 -35.05 -20.75 -38.83
N LYS A 80 -35.47 -19.57 -39.31
CA LYS A 80 -35.05 -19.02 -40.61
C LYS A 80 -33.85 -18.08 -40.54
N ILE A 81 -33.42 -17.68 -39.35
CA ILE A 81 -32.27 -16.84 -39.16
C ILE A 81 -31.15 -17.66 -38.49
N ASN A 82 -29.90 -17.41 -38.91
CA ASN A 82 -28.74 -18.08 -38.32
C ASN A 82 -28.82 -18.07 -36.77
N PRO A 83 -28.86 -19.22 -36.10
CA PRO A 83 -29.09 -19.33 -34.67
C PRO A 83 -28.10 -18.50 -33.83
N ARG A 84 -26.84 -18.40 -34.26
CA ARG A 84 -25.79 -17.64 -33.55
C ARG A 84 -26.06 -16.14 -33.57
N ARG A 85 -26.51 -15.59 -34.68
CA ARG A 85 -26.82 -14.13 -34.79
C ARG A 85 -28.12 -13.79 -34.10
N MET A 86 -29.08 -14.70 -34.14
CA MET A 86 -30.32 -14.62 -33.40
C MET A 86 -30.07 -14.56 -31.88
N TYR A 87 -29.17 -15.42 -31.40
CA TYR A 87 -28.74 -15.43 -30.01
C TYR A 87 -28.10 -14.11 -29.59
N LEU A 88 -27.19 -13.55 -30.39
CA LEU A 88 -26.59 -12.24 -30.13
C LEU A 88 -27.64 -11.12 -30.08
N LEU A 89 -28.60 -11.13 -31.01
CA LEU A 89 -29.71 -10.19 -31.03
C LEU A 89 -30.60 -10.29 -29.79
N MET A 90 -30.95 -11.52 -29.37
CA MET A 90 -31.78 -11.77 -28.19
C MET A 90 -31.10 -11.31 -26.91
N ASN A 91 -29.82 -11.64 -26.74
CA ASN A 91 -29.03 -11.18 -25.57
C ASN A 91 -28.91 -9.65 -25.51
N LEU A 92 -28.68 -9.03 -26.66
CA LEU A 92 -28.57 -7.58 -26.74
C LEU A 92 -29.89 -6.90 -26.30
N ILE A 93 -31.02 -7.43 -26.79
CA ILE A 93 -32.35 -6.91 -26.43
C ILE A 93 -32.66 -7.16 -24.96
N GLN A 94 -32.32 -8.34 -24.43
CA GLN A 94 -32.53 -8.67 -23.03
C GLN A 94 -31.68 -7.77 -22.12
N LYS A 95 -30.41 -7.55 -22.44
CA LYS A 95 -29.54 -6.63 -21.74
C LYS A 95 -30.07 -5.17 -21.78
N MET A 96 -30.55 -4.71 -22.95
CA MET A 96 -31.13 -3.38 -23.11
C MET A 96 -32.51 -3.23 -22.44
N THR A 97 -33.27 -4.29 -22.23
CA THR A 97 -34.59 -4.25 -21.56
C THR A 97 -34.49 -4.38 -20.05
N SER A 98 -33.42 -4.99 -19.51
CA SER A 98 -33.15 -5.08 -18.07
C SER A 98 -32.53 -3.80 -17.46
N MET A 99 -32.07 -2.88 -18.30
CA MET A 99 -31.52 -1.59 -17.84
C MET A 99 -32.66 -0.59 -17.60
N ASN A 100 -32.85 -0.21 -16.34
CA ASN A 100 -33.81 0.84 -15.97
C ASN A 100 -33.30 2.21 -16.42
N ALA A 101 -34.25 3.10 -16.76
CA ALA A 101 -33.95 4.46 -17.26
C ALA A 101 -33.18 5.34 -16.26
N ASN A 102 -33.09 4.92 -15.00
CA ASN A 102 -32.45 5.64 -13.90
C ASN A 102 -31.09 5.04 -13.45
N ASP A 103 -30.65 3.93 -14.03
CA ASP A 103 -29.34 3.36 -13.71
C ASP A 103 -28.25 4.23 -14.33
N LEU A 104 -27.21 4.56 -13.55
CA LEU A 104 -25.99 5.18 -14.05
C LEU A 104 -25.30 4.22 -15.02
N ILE A 105 -25.60 4.36 -16.31
CA ILE A 105 -25.06 3.50 -17.35
C ILE A 105 -23.62 3.92 -17.62
N ASP A 106 -22.68 3.00 -17.34
CA ASP A 106 -21.27 3.19 -17.64
C ASP A 106 -21.05 3.36 -19.16
N THR A 107 -20.18 4.31 -19.51
CA THR A 107 -19.71 4.55 -20.88
C THR A 107 -19.16 3.29 -21.54
N LYS A 108 -18.55 2.38 -20.76
CA LYS A 108 -18.02 1.09 -21.22
C LYS A 108 -19.13 0.17 -21.73
N VAL A 109 -20.25 0.10 -21.03
CA VAL A 109 -21.42 -0.72 -21.43
C VAL A 109 -22.06 -0.13 -22.68
N ALA A 110 -22.26 1.19 -22.75
CA ALA A 110 -22.81 1.84 -23.94
C ALA A 110 -21.95 1.63 -25.18
N LYS A 111 -20.63 1.65 -25.03
CA LYS A 111 -19.66 1.39 -26.09
C LYS A 111 -19.75 -0.05 -26.59
N MET A 112 -19.74 -1.01 -25.67
CA MET A 112 -19.84 -2.44 -26.00
C MET A 112 -21.13 -2.76 -26.79
N VAL A 113 -22.26 -2.23 -26.36
CA VAL A 113 -23.55 -2.37 -27.05
C VAL A 113 -23.49 -1.78 -28.45
N LEU A 114 -22.85 -0.62 -28.60
CA LEU A 114 -22.70 0.04 -29.90
C LEU A 114 -21.83 -0.78 -30.86
N ASP A 115 -20.70 -1.32 -30.38
CA ASP A 115 -19.81 -2.17 -31.19
C ASP A 115 -20.55 -3.42 -31.70
N TYR A 116 -21.35 -4.08 -30.85
CA TYR A 116 -22.21 -5.21 -31.27
C TYR A 116 -23.25 -4.82 -32.31
N ILE A 117 -23.87 -3.64 -32.18
CA ILE A 117 -24.86 -3.19 -33.16
C ILE A 117 -24.21 -2.84 -34.50
N ILE A 118 -22.99 -2.32 -34.47
CA ILE A 118 -22.19 -2.07 -35.67
C ILE A 118 -21.96 -3.38 -36.41
N ASP A 119 -21.51 -4.44 -35.73
CA ASP A 119 -21.27 -5.77 -36.31
C ASP A 119 -22.54 -6.38 -36.91
N VAL A 120 -23.67 -6.29 -36.21
CA VAL A 120 -24.98 -6.77 -36.71
C VAL A 120 -25.44 -5.96 -37.91
N THR A 121 -25.21 -4.67 -37.91
CA THR A 121 -25.59 -3.77 -39.00
C THR A 121 -24.72 -4.00 -40.24
N ASP A 122 -23.42 -4.20 -40.07
CA ASP A 122 -22.49 -4.50 -41.16
C ASP A 122 -22.92 -5.80 -41.88
N TRP A 123 -23.21 -6.85 -41.12
CA TRP A 123 -23.76 -8.07 -41.67
C TRP A 123 -25.10 -7.86 -42.40
N TYR A 124 -26.00 -7.07 -41.81
CA TYR A 124 -27.31 -6.79 -42.39
C TYR A 124 -27.16 -6.04 -43.71
N VAL A 125 -26.32 -5.00 -43.76
CA VAL A 125 -26.07 -4.20 -44.97
C VAL A 125 -25.40 -5.03 -46.08
N HIS A 126 -24.43 -5.88 -45.70
CA HIS A 126 -23.75 -6.77 -46.64
C HIS A 126 -24.71 -7.73 -47.34
N ASN A 127 -25.72 -8.22 -46.62
CA ASN A 127 -26.76 -9.09 -47.22
C ASN A 127 -27.82 -8.29 -48.00
N LEU A 128 -28.04 -6.99 -47.67
CA LEU A 128 -28.88 -6.12 -48.48
C LEU A 128 -28.28 -5.79 -49.85
N SER A 129 -26.97 -5.54 -49.89
CA SER A 129 -26.26 -5.09 -51.11
C SER A 129 -26.11 -6.18 -52.17
N LYS A 130 -26.22 -7.46 -51.81
CA LYS A 130 -26.12 -8.60 -52.75
C LYS A 130 -27.36 -8.83 -53.61
N GLY A 131 -28.46 -8.09 -53.38
CA GLY A 131 -29.67 -8.17 -54.19
C GLY A 131 -30.32 -9.57 -54.26
N GLU A 132 -29.79 -10.52 -53.53
CA GLU A 132 -30.23 -11.88 -53.48
C GLU A 132 -31.53 -11.98 -52.69
N LYS A 133 -32.55 -12.59 -53.28
CA LYS A 133 -33.63 -13.19 -52.51
C LYS A 133 -32.96 -13.93 -51.38
N LEU A 134 -33.29 -13.61 -50.11
CA LEU A 134 -32.82 -14.35 -48.94
C LEU A 134 -32.96 -15.85 -49.19
N ASN A 135 -31.96 -16.43 -49.85
CA ASN A 135 -31.92 -17.83 -50.14
C ASN A 135 -31.59 -18.55 -48.82
N GLN A 136 -32.27 -19.64 -48.52
CA GLN A 136 -32.02 -20.38 -47.28
C GLN A 136 -30.54 -20.73 -47.10
N ALA A 137 -29.78 -20.91 -48.18
CA ALA A 137 -28.34 -21.14 -48.16
C ALA A 137 -27.53 -19.95 -47.66
N ALA A 138 -27.87 -18.70 -48.03
CA ALA A 138 -27.15 -17.48 -47.56
C ALA A 138 -27.40 -17.18 -46.07
N LEU A 139 -28.51 -17.68 -45.52
CA LEU A 139 -28.80 -17.63 -44.09
C LEU A 139 -27.98 -18.67 -43.30
N PHE A 140 -27.42 -19.67 -43.98
CA PHE A 140 -26.68 -20.80 -43.40
C PHE A 140 -25.21 -20.86 -43.84
N ASP A 141 -24.72 -19.90 -44.62
CA ASP A 141 -23.35 -19.92 -45.16
C ASP A 141 -22.31 -19.77 -44.04
N VAL A 142 -21.72 -20.90 -43.67
CA VAL A 142 -20.75 -21.08 -42.59
C VAL A 142 -19.31 -20.83 -43.10
N GLU A 143 -19.09 -20.73 -44.42
CA GLU A 143 -17.75 -20.71 -45.03
C GLU A 143 -17.11 -19.31 -45.16
N GLY A 144 -17.81 -18.23 -44.89
CA GLY A 144 -17.28 -16.85 -44.93
C GLY A 144 -17.04 -16.21 -43.55
N ALA A 145 -17.19 -16.93 -42.47
CA ALA A 145 -16.99 -16.40 -41.15
C ALA A 145 -15.49 -16.20 -40.86
N ARG A 146 -15.10 -14.98 -40.52
CA ARG A 146 -13.84 -14.75 -39.77
C ARG A 146 -13.71 -15.86 -38.72
N PRO A 147 -12.48 -16.36 -38.46
CA PRO A 147 -12.29 -17.37 -37.42
C PRO A 147 -12.98 -16.88 -36.15
N ALA A 148 -13.67 -17.79 -35.48
CA ALA A 148 -14.33 -17.47 -34.22
C ALA A 148 -13.38 -16.71 -33.34
N PRO A 149 -13.81 -15.61 -32.66
CA PRO A 149 -12.95 -14.97 -31.71
C PRO A 149 -12.44 -16.05 -30.77
N THR A 150 -11.13 -16.15 -30.65
CA THR A 150 -10.40 -17.18 -29.91
C THR A 150 -10.64 -17.10 -28.40
N SER A 151 -11.44 -16.13 -27.96
CA SER A 151 -11.93 -15.98 -26.58
C SER A 151 -13.43 -15.66 -26.63
N PHE A 152 -14.26 -16.65 -26.44
CA PHE A 152 -15.59 -16.44 -25.90
C PHE A 152 -15.37 -16.04 -24.43
N GLU A 153 -15.53 -14.78 -24.12
CA GLU A 153 -15.76 -14.34 -22.76
C GLU A 153 -17.17 -14.82 -22.39
N LEU A 154 -17.22 -16.02 -21.80
CA LEU A 154 -18.44 -16.69 -21.31
C LEU A 154 -19.14 -15.87 -20.19
N ASP A 155 -18.59 -14.73 -19.80
CA ASP A 155 -19.10 -13.87 -18.72
C ASP A 155 -20.42 -13.15 -19.06
N ASP A 156 -20.84 -13.16 -20.35
CA ASP A 156 -22.03 -12.47 -20.84
C ASP A 156 -23.23 -13.38 -21.18
N VAL A 157 -23.13 -14.68 -20.89
CA VAL A 157 -24.19 -15.68 -21.20
C VAL A 157 -25.18 -15.80 -20.04
N ALA A 158 -26.49 -15.80 -20.32
CA ALA A 158 -27.52 -15.96 -19.27
C ALA A 158 -27.42 -17.32 -18.55
N PRO A 159 -27.74 -17.42 -17.25
CA PRO A 159 -27.50 -18.62 -16.45
C PRO A 159 -28.11 -19.92 -16.98
N HIS A 160 -29.27 -19.87 -17.64
CA HIS A 160 -29.94 -21.04 -18.21
C HIS A 160 -29.34 -21.50 -19.54
N ASP A 161 -28.60 -20.65 -20.24
CA ASP A 161 -27.94 -21.02 -21.50
C ASP A 161 -26.65 -21.83 -21.24
N TYR A 162 -26.07 -21.71 -20.04
CA TYR A 162 -24.88 -22.48 -19.67
C TYR A 162 -25.17 -23.96 -19.42
N GLU A 163 -26.37 -24.33 -18.93
CA GLU A 163 -26.73 -25.75 -18.73
C GLU A 163 -26.80 -26.48 -20.06
N ASP A 164 -27.41 -25.87 -21.07
CA ASP A 164 -27.51 -26.48 -22.39
C ASP A 164 -26.17 -26.44 -23.12
N ALA A 165 -25.40 -25.34 -22.97
CA ALA A 165 -24.03 -25.26 -23.48
C ALA A 165 -23.12 -26.36 -22.89
N ALA A 166 -23.23 -26.64 -21.59
CA ALA A 166 -22.48 -27.70 -20.93
C ALA A 166 -22.78 -29.08 -21.50
N LYS A 167 -24.05 -29.37 -21.83
CA LYS A 167 -24.47 -30.66 -22.47
C LYS A 167 -23.87 -30.78 -23.86
N TRP A 168 -23.93 -29.72 -24.66
CA TRP A 168 -23.35 -29.72 -26.01
C TRP A 168 -21.82 -29.81 -25.99
N PHE A 169 -21.16 -29.06 -25.09
CA PHE A 169 -19.73 -29.17 -24.94
C PHE A 169 -19.30 -30.55 -24.43
N LEU A 170 -20.10 -31.21 -23.58
CA LEU A 170 -19.79 -32.56 -23.12
C LEU A 170 -19.75 -33.55 -24.29
N ILE A 171 -20.75 -33.55 -25.15
CA ILE A 171 -20.81 -34.44 -26.33
C ILE A 171 -19.61 -34.20 -27.24
N ALA A 172 -19.34 -32.95 -27.59
CA ALA A 172 -18.24 -32.61 -28.47
C ALA A 172 -16.86 -32.87 -27.82
N ALA A 173 -16.73 -32.66 -26.50
CA ALA A 173 -15.49 -32.92 -25.75
C ALA A 173 -15.19 -34.43 -25.66
N GLU A 174 -16.21 -35.28 -25.53
CA GLU A 174 -16.09 -36.75 -25.56
C GLU A 174 -15.66 -37.24 -26.94
N GLU A 175 -16.05 -36.53 -28.01
CA GLU A 175 -15.58 -36.78 -29.37
C GLU A 175 -14.17 -36.24 -29.65
N GLY A 176 -13.53 -35.63 -28.66
CA GLY A 176 -12.15 -35.15 -28.76
C GLY A 176 -12.01 -33.71 -29.25
N ASN A 177 -13.09 -32.94 -29.38
CA ASN A 177 -13.00 -31.53 -29.79
C ASN A 177 -12.28 -30.67 -28.75
N ILE A 178 -11.15 -30.09 -29.12
CA ILE A 178 -10.25 -29.33 -28.25
C ILE A 178 -10.95 -28.14 -27.60
N SER A 179 -11.63 -27.32 -28.41
CA SER A 179 -12.33 -26.13 -27.90
C SER A 179 -13.47 -26.49 -26.95
N ALA A 180 -14.18 -27.59 -27.21
CA ALA A 180 -15.24 -28.07 -26.34
C ALA A 180 -14.68 -28.59 -25.00
N GLN A 181 -13.54 -29.29 -25.02
CA GLN A 181 -12.84 -29.73 -23.80
C GLN A 181 -12.41 -28.53 -22.95
N TYR A 182 -11.80 -27.53 -23.56
CA TYR A 182 -11.42 -26.28 -22.84
C TYR A 182 -12.66 -25.59 -22.25
N ASN A 183 -13.70 -25.35 -23.05
CA ASN A 183 -14.91 -24.66 -22.59
C ASN A 183 -15.64 -25.44 -21.49
N LEU A 184 -15.72 -26.75 -21.58
CA LEU A 184 -16.31 -27.58 -20.53
C LEU A 184 -15.50 -27.54 -19.25
N GLY A 185 -14.16 -27.57 -19.34
CA GLY A 185 -13.25 -27.33 -18.21
C GLY A 185 -13.50 -25.97 -17.56
N PHE A 186 -13.71 -24.94 -18.38
CA PHE A 186 -14.04 -23.59 -17.89
C PHE A 186 -15.38 -23.55 -17.13
N LEU A 187 -16.42 -24.19 -17.69
CA LEU A 187 -17.72 -24.25 -17.02
C LEU A 187 -17.64 -24.95 -15.66
N TYR A 188 -16.93 -26.08 -15.56
CA TYR A 188 -16.69 -26.76 -14.27
C TYR A 188 -15.84 -25.95 -13.31
N ASN A 189 -14.83 -25.22 -13.80
CA ASN A 189 -13.96 -24.38 -12.98
C ASN A 189 -14.72 -23.22 -12.31
N HIS A 190 -15.67 -22.61 -13.04
CA HIS A 190 -16.42 -21.44 -12.57
C HIS A 190 -17.81 -21.79 -11.99
N GLY A 191 -18.29 -23.02 -12.19
CA GLY A 191 -19.61 -23.44 -11.76
C GLY A 191 -20.73 -22.78 -12.58
N LYS A 192 -20.48 -22.54 -13.89
CA LYS A 192 -21.45 -21.94 -14.79
C LYS A 192 -22.24 -23.04 -15.53
N GLY A 193 -23.56 -23.12 -15.35
CA GLY A 193 -24.43 -24.15 -15.91
C GLY A 193 -24.20 -25.57 -15.37
N VAL A 194 -23.16 -25.75 -14.56
CA VAL A 194 -22.81 -27.00 -13.88
C VAL A 194 -22.34 -26.69 -12.46
N LYS A 195 -22.50 -27.67 -11.57
CA LYS A 195 -21.94 -27.52 -10.21
C LYS A 195 -20.40 -27.40 -10.30
N ARG A 196 -19.83 -26.38 -9.65
CA ARG A 196 -18.37 -26.19 -9.62
C ARG A 196 -17.65 -27.47 -9.21
N ASN A 197 -16.72 -27.91 -10.03
CA ASN A 197 -15.94 -29.12 -9.80
C ASN A 197 -14.54 -29.00 -10.43
N TYR A 198 -13.58 -28.62 -9.61
CA TYR A 198 -12.20 -28.45 -10.07
C TYR A 198 -11.54 -29.74 -10.56
N LYS A 199 -11.98 -30.94 -10.09
CA LYS A 199 -11.45 -32.22 -10.59
C LYS A 199 -11.90 -32.48 -12.02
N GLU A 200 -13.17 -32.24 -12.30
CA GLU A 200 -13.67 -32.32 -13.67
C GLU A 200 -13.05 -31.26 -14.57
N ALA A 201 -12.88 -30.02 -14.05
CA ALA A 201 -12.19 -28.97 -14.81
C ALA A 201 -10.75 -29.38 -15.15
N ALA A 202 -10.00 -29.92 -14.21
CA ALA A 202 -8.63 -30.41 -14.43
C ALA A 202 -8.59 -31.54 -15.47
N LYS A 203 -9.54 -32.49 -15.43
CA LYS A 203 -9.67 -33.58 -16.40
C LYS A 203 -9.82 -33.04 -17.81
N TRP A 204 -10.78 -32.15 -18.03
CA TRP A 204 -11.07 -31.60 -19.36
C TRP A 204 -9.97 -30.67 -19.86
N TYR A 205 -9.38 -29.84 -18.98
CA TYR A 205 -8.20 -29.04 -19.34
C TYR A 205 -6.98 -29.91 -19.68
N THR A 206 -6.80 -31.06 -19.01
CA THR A 206 -5.71 -31.98 -19.33
C THR A 206 -5.86 -32.53 -20.76
N LEU A 207 -7.06 -32.98 -21.14
CA LEU A 207 -7.32 -33.49 -22.48
C LEU A 207 -7.08 -32.45 -23.57
N ALA A 208 -7.49 -31.20 -23.35
CA ALA A 208 -7.22 -30.11 -24.28
C ALA A 208 -5.74 -29.70 -24.30
N ALA A 209 -5.08 -29.67 -23.14
CA ALA A 209 -3.66 -29.32 -23.01
C ALA A 209 -2.73 -30.35 -23.68
N GLU A 210 -3.07 -31.65 -23.62
CA GLU A 210 -2.37 -32.72 -24.32
C GLU A 210 -2.47 -32.57 -25.84
N GLN A 211 -3.53 -31.93 -26.34
CA GLN A 211 -3.70 -31.56 -27.73
C GLN A 211 -3.07 -30.17 -28.07
N ASN A 212 -2.22 -29.66 -27.18
CA ASN A 212 -1.49 -28.39 -27.32
C ASN A 212 -2.37 -27.13 -27.36
N ASP A 213 -3.55 -27.13 -26.73
CA ASP A 213 -4.31 -25.88 -26.56
C ASP A 213 -3.64 -24.96 -25.53
N PRO A 214 -3.21 -23.76 -25.93
CA PRO A 214 -2.47 -22.88 -25.02
C PRO A 214 -3.32 -22.36 -23.84
N ASN A 215 -4.62 -22.19 -24.06
CA ASN A 215 -5.53 -21.69 -23.03
C ASN A 215 -5.80 -22.78 -21.99
N ALA A 216 -5.93 -24.04 -22.43
CA ALA A 216 -6.04 -25.18 -21.52
C ALA A 216 -4.77 -25.44 -20.76
N GLN A 217 -3.59 -25.34 -21.41
CA GLN A 217 -2.29 -25.43 -20.74
C GLN A 217 -2.16 -24.36 -19.65
N TYR A 218 -2.50 -23.12 -19.96
CA TYR A 218 -2.53 -22.02 -18.99
C TYR A 218 -3.49 -22.32 -17.83
N ALA A 219 -4.76 -22.65 -18.14
CA ALA A 219 -5.79 -22.91 -17.13
C ALA A 219 -5.42 -24.09 -16.21
N LEU A 220 -4.88 -25.17 -16.78
CA LEU A 220 -4.39 -26.32 -16.02
C LEU A 220 -3.19 -25.94 -15.14
N GLY A 221 -2.28 -25.10 -15.65
CA GLY A 221 -1.17 -24.53 -14.90
C GLY A 221 -1.65 -23.76 -13.66
N VAL A 222 -2.72 -22.96 -13.80
CA VAL A 222 -3.34 -22.26 -12.67
C VAL A 222 -3.91 -23.25 -11.64
N LEU A 223 -4.56 -24.32 -12.07
CA LEU A 223 -5.07 -25.35 -11.15
C LEU A 223 -3.94 -26.03 -10.36
N TYR A 224 -2.82 -26.36 -11.01
CA TYR A 224 -1.64 -26.91 -10.32
C TYR A 224 -0.98 -25.90 -9.37
N GLN A 225 -0.91 -24.63 -9.77
CA GLN A 225 -0.35 -23.58 -8.91
C GLN A 225 -1.16 -23.39 -7.62
N LEU A 226 -2.49 -23.48 -7.70
CA LEU A 226 -3.39 -23.26 -6.56
C LEU A 226 -3.74 -24.55 -5.80
N GLY A 227 -3.52 -25.72 -6.37
CA GLY A 227 -3.95 -27.01 -5.81
C GLY A 227 -5.46 -27.25 -5.94
N ASN A 228 -6.12 -26.62 -6.90
CA ASN A 228 -7.54 -26.75 -7.12
C ASN A 228 -7.86 -27.98 -7.97
N GLY A 229 -8.51 -28.99 -7.38
CA GLY A 229 -8.88 -30.23 -8.06
C GLY A 229 -7.72 -31.18 -8.37
N VAL A 230 -6.50 -30.73 -8.21
CA VAL A 230 -5.23 -31.47 -8.35
C VAL A 230 -4.34 -31.18 -7.15
N ALA A 231 -3.36 -32.04 -6.88
CA ALA A 231 -2.33 -31.73 -5.86
C ALA A 231 -1.54 -30.50 -6.33
N GLN A 232 -1.27 -29.58 -5.40
CA GLN A 232 -0.48 -28.40 -5.71
C GLN A 232 0.93 -28.81 -6.18
N ASP A 233 1.31 -28.31 -7.35
CA ASP A 233 2.61 -28.63 -7.97
C ASP A 233 3.10 -27.44 -8.79
N ALA A 234 4.02 -26.68 -8.20
CA ALA A 234 4.57 -25.49 -8.85
C ALA A 234 5.50 -25.82 -10.04
N GLN A 235 6.10 -27.01 -10.10
CA GLN A 235 6.93 -27.44 -11.23
C GLN A 235 6.05 -27.74 -12.44
N LYS A 236 4.98 -28.52 -12.26
CA LYS A 236 4.00 -28.77 -13.31
C LYS A 236 3.33 -27.48 -13.80
N ALA A 237 2.99 -26.57 -12.88
CA ALA A 237 2.48 -25.26 -13.26
C ALA A 237 3.45 -24.49 -14.17
N ALA A 238 4.74 -24.47 -13.81
CA ALA A 238 5.77 -23.81 -14.61
C ALA A 238 5.97 -24.46 -15.99
N GLU A 239 5.89 -25.80 -16.09
CA GLU A 239 5.98 -26.52 -17.36
C GLU A 239 4.80 -26.18 -18.27
N LEU A 240 3.59 -26.20 -17.75
CA LEU A 240 2.36 -25.87 -18.48
C LEU A 240 2.36 -24.39 -18.92
N TYR A 241 2.74 -23.48 -18.02
CA TYR A 241 2.89 -22.07 -18.40
C TYR A 241 3.95 -21.88 -19.49
N ARG A 242 5.05 -22.63 -19.46
CA ARG A 242 6.08 -22.54 -20.49
C ARG A 242 5.57 -23.00 -21.85
N LEU A 243 4.77 -24.08 -21.92
CA LEU A 243 4.13 -24.53 -23.15
C LEU A 243 3.20 -23.46 -23.69
N ALA A 244 2.28 -22.95 -22.87
CA ALA A 244 1.34 -21.91 -23.24
C ALA A 244 2.03 -20.59 -23.63
N ALA A 245 3.08 -20.19 -22.87
CA ALA A 245 3.85 -18.97 -23.11
C ALA A 245 4.62 -19.03 -24.45
N ASN A 246 5.20 -20.19 -24.78
CA ASN A 246 5.86 -20.42 -26.07
C ASN A 246 4.87 -20.39 -27.24
N ALA A 247 3.61 -20.79 -27.00
CA ALA A 247 2.53 -20.70 -27.96
C ALA A 247 1.91 -19.28 -28.05
N GLY A 248 2.45 -18.32 -27.27
CA GLY A 248 2.08 -16.92 -27.34
C GLY A 248 1.00 -16.48 -26.37
N ASN A 249 0.56 -17.31 -25.41
CA ASN A 249 -0.43 -16.90 -24.42
C ASN A 249 0.14 -15.83 -23.46
N PRO A 250 -0.42 -14.59 -23.41
CA PRO A 250 0.16 -13.48 -22.64
C PRO A 250 0.07 -13.68 -21.12
N ASP A 251 -0.97 -14.34 -20.63
CA ASP A 251 -1.15 -14.59 -19.20
C ASP A 251 -0.19 -15.68 -18.72
N ALA A 252 0.06 -16.69 -19.57
CA ALA A 252 1.09 -17.69 -19.29
C ALA A 252 2.50 -17.08 -19.30
N GLN A 253 2.80 -16.16 -20.22
CA GLN A 253 4.07 -15.42 -20.24
C GLN A 253 4.24 -14.62 -18.95
N TYR A 254 3.23 -13.89 -18.53
CA TYR A 254 3.24 -13.15 -17.26
C TYR A 254 3.44 -14.08 -16.05
N ASN A 255 2.66 -15.17 -15.96
CA ASN A 255 2.74 -16.10 -14.85
C ASN A 255 4.09 -16.83 -14.80
N LEU A 256 4.62 -17.25 -15.93
CA LEU A 256 5.96 -17.85 -16.02
C LEU A 256 7.04 -16.86 -15.58
N GLY A 257 6.96 -15.60 -16.03
CA GLY A 257 7.81 -14.52 -15.58
C GLY A 257 7.75 -14.36 -14.05
N SER A 258 6.56 -14.41 -13.48
CA SER A 258 6.34 -14.34 -12.03
C SER A 258 6.95 -15.53 -11.27
N LEU A 259 6.84 -16.74 -11.82
CA LEU A 259 7.48 -17.92 -11.23
C LEU A 259 9.00 -17.81 -11.25
N TYR A 260 9.61 -17.35 -12.34
CA TYR A 260 11.05 -17.07 -12.41
C TYR A 260 11.48 -15.96 -11.45
N ASN A 261 10.67 -14.93 -11.29
CA ASN A 261 10.92 -13.84 -10.34
C ASN A 261 10.92 -14.33 -8.89
N GLN A 262 10.02 -15.24 -8.54
CA GLN A 262 9.86 -15.75 -7.18
C GLN A 262 10.70 -17.00 -6.88
N GLY A 263 11.18 -17.73 -7.89
CA GLY A 263 11.84 -19.03 -7.73
C GLY A 263 10.88 -20.14 -7.31
N LYS A 264 9.60 -20.06 -7.71
CA LYS A 264 8.57 -21.05 -7.39
C LYS A 264 8.42 -22.06 -8.53
N GLY A 265 8.69 -23.34 -8.25
CA GLY A 265 8.63 -24.42 -9.26
C GLY A 265 9.75 -24.36 -10.31
N VAL A 266 10.55 -23.30 -10.30
CA VAL A 266 11.73 -23.08 -11.14
C VAL A 266 12.81 -22.40 -10.32
N THR A 267 14.08 -22.56 -10.71
CA THR A 267 15.17 -21.78 -10.11
C THR A 267 14.95 -20.29 -10.38
N GLN A 268 15.06 -19.46 -9.34
CA GLN A 268 14.91 -18.01 -9.47
C GLN A 268 15.86 -17.45 -10.54
N ASN A 269 15.30 -16.70 -11.48
CA ASN A 269 16.07 -16.09 -12.56
C ASN A 269 15.39 -14.81 -13.06
N PHE A 270 15.83 -13.67 -12.54
CA PHE A 270 15.28 -12.37 -12.89
C PHE A 270 15.46 -12.00 -14.37
N LYS A 271 16.53 -12.48 -15.04
CA LYS A 271 16.76 -12.25 -16.46
C LYS A 271 15.71 -12.98 -17.33
N GLN A 272 15.36 -14.21 -16.95
CA GLN A 272 14.27 -14.93 -17.61
C GLN A 272 12.91 -14.29 -17.28
N ALA A 273 12.70 -13.84 -16.04
CA ALA A 273 11.50 -13.12 -15.66
C ALA A 273 11.30 -11.87 -16.53
N ALA A 274 12.34 -11.04 -16.67
CA ALA A 274 12.30 -9.84 -17.53
C ALA A 274 11.92 -10.17 -18.98
N LYS A 275 12.56 -11.20 -19.56
CA LYS A 275 12.28 -11.63 -20.94
C LYS A 275 10.81 -12.03 -21.14
N TRP A 276 10.24 -12.77 -20.20
CA TRP A 276 8.85 -13.20 -20.27
C TRP A 276 7.87 -12.05 -20.06
N TYR A 277 8.20 -11.11 -19.14
CA TYR A 277 7.41 -9.89 -18.97
C TYR A 277 7.43 -9.02 -20.23
N GLU A 278 8.59 -8.86 -20.91
CA GLU A 278 8.68 -8.13 -22.18
C GLU A 278 7.77 -8.72 -23.26
N GLN A 279 7.71 -10.06 -23.36
CA GLN A 279 6.81 -10.74 -24.30
C GLN A 279 5.33 -10.53 -23.96
N ALA A 280 4.96 -10.60 -22.67
CA ALA A 280 3.61 -10.33 -22.22
C ALA A 280 3.20 -8.87 -22.46
N ILE A 281 4.13 -7.93 -22.27
CA ILE A 281 3.94 -6.49 -22.52
C ILE A 281 3.68 -6.21 -23.99
N ALA A 282 4.38 -6.88 -24.89
CA ALA A 282 4.17 -6.75 -26.32
C ALA A 282 2.74 -7.11 -26.76
N GLN A 283 2.02 -7.85 -25.92
CA GLN A 283 0.61 -8.22 -26.08
C GLN A 283 -0.34 -7.43 -25.16
N GLY A 284 0.15 -6.36 -24.51
CA GLY A 284 -0.67 -5.44 -23.72
C GLY A 284 -0.91 -5.87 -22.26
N ASN A 285 -0.16 -6.83 -21.71
CA ASN A 285 -0.32 -7.24 -20.32
C ASN A 285 0.20 -6.16 -19.35
N THR A 286 -0.70 -5.45 -18.68
CA THR A 286 -0.38 -4.33 -17.77
C THR A 286 0.30 -4.79 -16.48
N SER A 287 -0.05 -5.96 -15.97
CA SER A 287 0.59 -6.53 -14.77
C SER A 287 2.07 -6.86 -15.02
N ALA A 288 2.41 -7.28 -16.25
CA ALA A 288 3.79 -7.51 -16.66
C ALA A 288 4.58 -6.19 -16.70
N MET A 289 3.96 -5.08 -17.16
CA MET A 289 4.60 -3.74 -17.13
C MET A 289 4.97 -3.33 -15.70
N ASN A 290 4.06 -3.50 -14.75
CA ASN A 290 4.33 -3.20 -13.36
C ASN A 290 5.48 -4.06 -12.80
N ASN A 291 5.48 -5.36 -13.05
CA ASN A 291 6.53 -6.25 -12.54
C ASN A 291 7.89 -5.99 -13.20
N LEU A 292 7.94 -5.74 -14.50
CA LEU A 292 9.17 -5.35 -15.18
C LEU A 292 9.70 -4.00 -14.69
N GLY A 293 8.81 -3.05 -14.41
CA GLY A 293 9.15 -1.78 -13.78
C GLY A 293 9.88 -1.97 -12.44
N PHE A 294 9.44 -2.92 -11.60
CA PHE A 294 10.15 -3.30 -10.38
C PHE A 294 11.53 -3.88 -10.64
N LEU A 295 11.68 -4.73 -11.65
CA LEU A 295 12.99 -5.29 -11.99
C LEU A 295 13.98 -4.18 -12.38
N TYR A 296 13.55 -3.21 -13.18
CA TYR A 296 14.38 -2.04 -13.54
C TYR A 296 14.70 -1.16 -12.33
N HIS A 297 13.72 -0.93 -11.43
CA HIS A 297 13.94 -0.12 -10.22
C HIS A 297 15.03 -0.73 -9.32
N ASN A 298 15.00 -2.05 -9.16
CA ASN A 298 15.93 -2.77 -8.29
C ASN A 298 17.24 -3.19 -8.99
N GLY A 299 17.30 -3.18 -10.32
CA GLY A 299 18.43 -3.72 -11.08
C GLY A 299 18.50 -5.24 -11.03
N GLN A 300 17.34 -5.91 -10.99
CA GLN A 300 17.26 -7.36 -10.90
C GLN A 300 17.09 -8.00 -12.28
N GLY A 301 18.12 -8.70 -12.77
CA GLY A 301 18.14 -9.35 -14.08
C GLY A 301 18.23 -8.39 -15.28
N VAL A 302 18.13 -7.11 -15.04
CA VAL A 302 18.27 -6.00 -15.99
C VAL A 302 19.17 -4.93 -15.38
N GLU A 303 19.77 -4.07 -16.20
CA GLU A 303 20.49 -2.90 -15.70
C GLU A 303 19.52 -1.94 -14.98
N LYS A 304 19.91 -1.50 -13.78
CA LYS A 304 19.07 -0.60 -12.98
C LYS A 304 18.80 0.70 -13.72
N SER A 305 17.51 1.02 -13.89
CA SER A 305 17.08 2.31 -14.45
C SER A 305 15.72 2.71 -13.85
N ASN A 306 15.74 3.78 -13.08
CA ASN A 306 14.51 4.37 -12.54
C ASN A 306 13.68 5.04 -13.65
N GLU A 307 14.31 5.52 -14.72
CA GLU A 307 13.66 6.14 -15.87
C GLU A 307 12.79 5.11 -16.60
N LYS A 308 13.36 3.94 -16.95
CA LYS A 308 12.60 2.83 -17.56
C LYS A 308 11.52 2.30 -16.63
N SER A 309 11.82 2.23 -15.32
CA SER A 309 10.83 1.85 -14.31
C SER A 309 9.64 2.82 -14.32
N ALA A 310 9.91 4.12 -14.32
CA ALA A 310 8.87 5.14 -14.35
C ALA A 310 8.03 5.10 -15.64
N GLU A 311 8.66 4.85 -16.78
CA GLU A 311 7.98 4.71 -18.08
C GLU A 311 7.01 3.51 -18.06
N LEU A 312 7.46 2.36 -17.59
CA LEU A 312 6.63 1.15 -17.48
C LEU A 312 5.49 1.33 -16.48
N PHE A 313 5.76 1.92 -15.31
CA PHE A 313 4.70 2.23 -14.36
C PHE A 313 3.70 3.24 -14.92
N LEU A 314 4.15 4.24 -15.69
CA LEU A 314 3.26 5.22 -16.32
C LEU A 314 2.32 4.54 -17.34
N GLN A 315 2.85 3.65 -18.17
CA GLN A 315 2.04 2.90 -19.14
C GLN A 315 0.98 2.05 -18.42
N ALA A 316 1.37 1.28 -17.40
CA ALA A 316 0.44 0.46 -16.62
C ALA A 316 -0.56 1.32 -15.82
N ALA A 317 -0.12 2.43 -15.23
CA ALA A 317 -0.96 3.35 -14.47
C ALA A 317 -2.03 4.02 -15.36
N ASN A 318 -1.68 4.40 -16.59
CA ASN A 318 -2.61 4.94 -17.57
C ASN A 318 -3.61 3.88 -18.05
N ALA A 319 -3.24 2.61 -18.02
CA ALA A 319 -4.15 1.48 -18.28
C ALA A 319 -5.04 1.14 -17.06
N GLY A 320 -4.88 1.86 -15.94
CA GLY A 320 -5.73 1.73 -14.76
C GLY A 320 -5.18 0.79 -13.68
N ASP A 321 -3.95 0.25 -13.81
CA ASP A 321 -3.37 -0.62 -12.78
C ASP A 321 -3.09 0.17 -11.49
N ALA A 322 -3.80 -0.17 -10.41
CA ALA A 322 -3.70 0.53 -9.13
C ALA A 322 -2.32 0.38 -8.47
N SER A 323 -1.65 -0.75 -8.67
CA SER A 323 -0.31 -0.98 -8.13
C SER A 323 0.73 -0.12 -8.87
N ALA A 324 0.61 -0.02 -10.19
CA ALA A 324 1.47 0.85 -10.99
C ALA A 324 1.24 2.34 -10.67
N GLN A 325 -0.02 2.76 -10.46
CA GLN A 325 -0.34 4.11 -10.00
C GLN A 325 0.32 4.41 -8.65
N TYR A 326 0.24 3.49 -7.70
CA TYR A 326 0.94 3.63 -6.42
C TYR A 326 2.47 3.74 -6.61
N ASN A 327 3.06 2.87 -7.42
CA ASN A 327 4.51 2.85 -7.65
C ASN A 327 4.99 4.12 -8.35
N LEU A 328 4.25 4.62 -9.34
CA LEU A 328 4.56 5.87 -10.00
C LEU A 328 4.45 7.06 -9.03
N GLY A 329 3.43 7.08 -8.18
CA GLY A 329 3.31 8.05 -7.09
C GLY A 329 4.52 8.02 -6.15
N TYR A 330 5.03 6.84 -5.82
CA TYR A 330 6.24 6.68 -5.02
C TYR A 330 7.48 7.24 -5.73
N LEU A 331 7.65 6.97 -7.02
CA LEU A 331 8.78 7.51 -7.79
C LEU A 331 8.74 9.05 -7.83
N HIS A 332 7.57 9.66 -8.06
CA HIS A 332 7.42 11.13 -7.99
C HIS A 332 7.70 11.68 -6.59
N ALA A 333 7.23 11.04 -5.53
CA ALA A 333 7.50 11.48 -4.16
C ALA A 333 9.00 11.46 -3.80
N LYS A 334 9.75 10.54 -4.38
CA LYS A 334 11.20 10.37 -4.14
C LYS A 334 12.09 11.07 -5.17
N GLY A 335 11.57 11.40 -6.36
CA GLY A 335 12.35 11.94 -7.48
C GLY A 335 13.24 10.87 -8.13
N LEU A 336 12.72 9.65 -8.31
CA LEU A 336 13.46 8.52 -8.86
C LEU A 336 13.05 8.29 -10.33
N GLY A 337 13.93 8.60 -11.27
CA GLY A 337 13.68 8.49 -12.71
C GLY A 337 12.66 9.51 -13.26
N VAL A 338 12.06 10.31 -12.38
CA VAL A 338 11.15 11.41 -12.68
C VAL A 338 11.47 12.60 -11.78
N PRO A 339 11.12 13.84 -12.16
CA PRO A 339 11.24 14.99 -11.28
C PRO A 339 10.49 14.78 -9.97
N LYS A 340 11.10 15.17 -8.85
CA LYS A 340 10.44 15.08 -7.55
C LYS A 340 9.25 16.02 -7.50
N SER A 341 8.06 15.47 -7.28
CA SER A 341 6.80 16.22 -7.23
C SER A 341 5.81 15.54 -6.30
N TYR A 342 5.54 16.16 -5.17
CA TYR A 342 4.48 15.67 -4.27
C TYR A 342 3.06 15.89 -4.82
N GLY A 343 2.88 16.88 -5.72
CA GLY A 343 1.61 17.09 -6.41
C GLY A 343 1.25 15.92 -7.33
N ASP A 344 2.21 15.51 -8.19
CA ASP A 344 2.02 14.36 -9.06
C ASP A 344 1.91 13.05 -8.25
N ALA A 345 2.70 12.92 -7.18
CA ALA A 345 2.57 11.80 -6.26
C ALA A 345 1.17 11.71 -5.65
N ALA A 346 0.60 12.83 -5.20
CA ALA A 346 -0.76 12.88 -4.65
C ALA A 346 -1.82 12.50 -5.69
N CYS A 347 -1.68 12.95 -6.94
CA CYS A 347 -2.58 12.57 -8.03
C CYS A 347 -2.57 11.05 -8.27
N TRP A 348 -1.40 10.46 -8.38
CA TRP A 348 -1.28 9.01 -8.62
C TRP A 348 -1.70 8.17 -7.41
N TYR A 349 -1.34 8.59 -6.18
CA TYR A 349 -1.85 7.94 -4.98
C TYR A 349 -3.37 8.04 -4.85
N SER A 350 -3.97 9.18 -5.22
CA SER A 350 -5.42 9.34 -5.22
C SER A 350 -6.09 8.38 -6.21
N ALA A 351 -5.55 8.25 -7.42
CA ALA A 351 -6.07 7.32 -8.42
C ALA A 351 -6.03 5.86 -7.92
N ALA A 352 -4.92 5.44 -7.30
CA ALA A 352 -4.81 4.10 -6.71
C ALA A 352 -5.70 3.93 -5.46
N ALA A 353 -5.78 4.96 -4.61
CA ALA A 353 -6.58 4.94 -3.38
C ALA A 353 -8.08 4.78 -3.65
N MET A 354 -8.57 5.41 -4.71
CA MET A 354 -9.97 5.27 -5.17
C MET A 354 -10.28 3.85 -5.65
N GLN A 355 -9.28 3.07 -6.06
CA GLN A 355 -9.39 1.65 -6.40
C GLN A 355 -9.14 0.74 -5.17
N ASN A 356 -9.22 1.27 -3.96
CA ASN A 356 -8.99 0.57 -2.69
C ASN A 356 -7.56 0.03 -2.51
N HIS A 357 -6.57 0.63 -3.19
CA HIS A 357 -5.17 0.28 -2.94
C HIS A 357 -4.73 0.81 -1.58
N THR A 358 -4.67 -0.07 -0.60
CA THR A 358 -4.51 0.26 0.84
C THR A 358 -3.26 1.08 1.15
N SER A 359 -2.11 0.72 0.53
CA SER A 359 -0.87 1.48 0.73
C SER A 359 -0.95 2.88 0.11
N ALA A 360 -1.68 3.05 -0.99
CA ALA A 360 -1.89 4.37 -1.60
C ALA A 360 -2.78 5.26 -0.72
N GLN A 361 -3.84 4.69 -0.13
CA GLN A 361 -4.69 5.39 0.85
C GLN A 361 -3.84 5.91 2.03
N PHE A 362 -2.93 5.08 2.54
CA PHE A 362 -2.03 5.48 3.61
C PHE A 362 -1.06 6.59 3.19
N GLN A 363 -0.40 6.47 2.04
CA GLN A 363 0.53 7.51 1.56
C GLN A 363 -0.19 8.84 1.27
N LEU A 364 -1.36 8.79 0.66
CA LEU A 364 -2.19 9.97 0.42
C LEU A 364 -2.56 10.69 1.73
N ALA A 365 -2.94 9.91 2.75
CA ALA A 365 -3.22 10.45 4.08
C ALA A 365 -2.01 11.18 4.69
N LEU A 366 -0.80 10.62 4.54
CA LEU A 366 0.43 11.28 5.01
C LEU A 366 0.71 12.60 4.27
N LEU A 367 0.41 12.66 2.96
CA LEU A 367 0.52 13.91 2.20
C LEU A 367 -0.47 14.96 2.72
N TYR A 368 -1.73 14.60 2.99
CA TYR A 368 -2.69 15.52 3.61
C TYR A 368 -2.28 15.97 5.02
N GLN A 369 -1.70 15.07 5.82
CA GLN A 369 -1.22 15.38 7.16
C GLN A 369 -0.06 16.39 7.14
N SER A 370 0.86 16.22 6.19
CA SER A 370 2.04 17.10 6.05
C SER A 370 1.77 18.37 5.24
N GLY A 371 0.76 18.39 4.37
CA GLY A 371 0.53 19.45 3.40
C GLY A 371 1.48 19.42 2.21
N GLN A 372 2.08 18.26 1.92
CA GLN A 372 3.00 18.10 0.80
C GLN A 372 2.24 17.76 -0.48
N GLY A 373 2.30 18.64 -1.49
CA GLY A 373 1.64 18.46 -2.78
C GLY A 373 0.11 18.61 -2.76
N VAL A 374 -0.49 18.73 -1.58
CA VAL A 374 -1.91 18.96 -1.35
C VAL A 374 -2.10 19.97 -0.22
N LEU A 375 -3.25 20.62 -0.13
CA LEU A 375 -3.57 21.45 1.03
C LEU A 375 -3.64 20.58 2.28
N LYS A 376 -2.94 21.02 3.35
CA LYS A 376 -2.95 20.30 4.63
C LYS A 376 -4.37 20.19 5.16
N SER A 377 -4.82 18.98 5.42
CA SER A 377 -6.16 18.69 5.95
C SER A 377 -6.12 17.46 6.85
N GLU A 378 -6.35 17.66 8.14
CA GLU A 378 -6.45 16.57 9.10
C GLU A 378 -7.70 15.73 8.85
N GLU A 379 -8.79 16.33 8.39
CA GLU A 379 -10.04 15.65 8.03
C GLU A 379 -9.84 14.65 6.88
N GLU A 380 -9.23 15.09 5.78
CA GLU A 380 -8.93 14.19 4.65
C GLU A 380 -7.90 13.12 5.07
N ALA A 381 -6.90 13.48 5.91
CA ALA A 381 -5.96 12.50 6.42
C ALA A 381 -6.67 11.40 7.24
N ILE A 382 -7.57 11.77 8.16
CA ILE A 382 -8.36 10.82 8.96
C ILE A 382 -9.23 9.94 8.05
N LYS A 383 -9.89 10.51 7.06
CA LYS A 383 -10.73 9.77 6.10
C LYS A 383 -9.94 8.68 5.38
N TRP A 384 -8.80 9.03 4.78
CA TRP A 384 -7.98 8.07 4.04
C TRP A 384 -7.28 7.06 4.96
N LEU A 385 -6.83 7.49 6.17
CA LEU A 385 -6.32 6.57 7.19
C LEU A 385 -7.39 5.58 7.63
N THR A 386 -8.63 6.02 7.82
CA THR A 386 -9.74 5.14 8.23
C THR A 386 -10.02 4.08 7.18
N LEU A 387 -10.02 4.43 5.90
CA LEU A 387 -10.17 3.47 4.81
C LEU A 387 -9.03 2.43 4.81
N ALA A 388 -7.77 2.88 4.87
CA ALA A 388 -6.62 1.99 4.93
C ALA A 388 -6.64 1.10 6.19
N ALA A 389 -6.97 1.66 7.35
CA ALA A 389 -7.03 0.95 8.62
C ALA A 389 -8.13 -0.13 8.66
N ASN A 390 -9.29 0.15 8.06
CA ASN A 390 -10.38 -0.82 7.91
C ASN A 390 -10.00 -2.00 7.01
N HIS A 391 -9.13 -1.78 6.04
CA HIS A 391 -8.55 -2.85 5.21
C HIS A 391 -7.33 -3.53 5.86
N GLY A 392 -7.09 -3.30 7.17
CA GLY A 392 -6.06 -3.97 7.93
C GLY A 392 -4.64 -3.40 7.77
N HIS A 393 -4.47 -2.19 7.22
CA HIS A 393 -3.14 -1.58 7.11
C HIS A 393 -2.63 -1.14 8.49
N THR A 394 -1.70 -1.89 9.06
CA THR A 394 -1.23 -1.74 10.45
C THR A 394 -0.68 -0.34 10.74
N ASN A 395 0.15 0.22 9.84
CA ASN A 395 0.68 1.57 10.03
C ASN A 395 -0.42 2.65 9.97
N ALA A 396 -1.48 2.44 9.17
CA ALA A 396 -2.62 3.35 9.14
C ALA A 396 -3.42 3.29 10.45
N GLN A 397 -3.64 2.09 11.00
CA GLN A 397 -4.27 1.91 12.31
C GLN A 397 -3.47 2.62 13.40
N TYR A 398 -2.15 2.45 13.40
CA TYR A 398 -1.27 3.11 14.35
C TYR A 398 -1.30 4.63 14.20
N THR A 399 -1.12 5.17 12.99
CA THR A 399 -1.12 6.61 12.73
C THR A 399 -2.47 7.26 13.08
N LEU A 400 -3.57 6.58 12.78
CA LEU A 400 -4.92 7.03 13.11
C LEU A 400 -5.13 7.07 14.64
N GLY A 401 -4.63 6.05 15.35
CA GLY A 401 -4.64 6.02 16.80
C GLY A 401 -3.88 7.19 17.42
N LEU A 402 -2.70 7.53 16.89
CA LEU A 402 -1.93 8.69 17.34
C LEU A 402 -2.63 10.02 17.04
N LEU A 403 -3.29 10.15 15.89
CA LEU A 403 -4.07 11.36 15.58
C LEU A 403 -5.21 11.56 16.58
N TYR A 404 -5.96 10.52 16.91
CA TYR A 404 -7.00 10.62 17.93
C TYR A 404 -6.43 10.89 19.34
N LYS A 405 -5.31 10.26 19.72
CA LYS A 405 -4.62 10.54 21.00
C LYS A 405 -4.26 12.02 21.15
N LYS A 406 -3.82 12.69 20.07
CA LYS A 406 -3.44 14.10 20.08
C LYS A 406 -4.57 15.04 20.52
N HIS A 407 -5.82 14.72 20.24
CA HIS A 407 -6.97 15.56 20.63
C HIS A 407 -7.31 15.48 22.11
N ASN A 408 -6.87 14.46 22.80
CA ASN A 408 -6.96 14.25 24.26
C ASN A 408 -8.35 14.53 24.87
N THR A 409 -9.43 14.15 24.19
CA THR A 409 -10.80 14.14 24.71
C THR A 409 -11.20 12.71 25.09
N LYS A 410 -12.18 12.55 25.98
CA LYS A 410 -12.65 11.20 26.33
C LYS A 410 -13.08 10.37 25.12
N LEU A 411 -13.76 10.99 24.15
CA LEU A 411 -14.18 10.32 22.91
C LEU A 411 -12.99 9.97 22.04
N SER A 412 -12.06 10.90 21.85
CA SER A 412 -10.86 10.66 21.02
C SER A 412 -9.94 9.62 21.64
N ASN A 413 -9.81 9.59 22.98
CA ASN A 413 -9.02 8.56 23.67
C ASN A 413 -9.65 7.16 23.50
N THR A 414 -10.98 7.04 23.49
CA THR A 414 -11.65 5.77 23.18
C THR A 414 -11.33 5.30 21.75
N GLN A 415 -11.40 6.19 20.78
CA GLN A 415 -11.05 5.89 19.38
C GLN A 415 -9.56 5.56 19.23
N ALA A 416 -8.68 6.28 19.94
CA ALA A 416 -7.25 6.00 19.96
C ALA A 416 -6.96 4.60 20.49
N ILE A 417 -7.58 4.22 21.62
CA ILE A 417 -7.47 2.86 22.20
C ILE A 417 -7.93 1.81 21.19
N GLU A 418 -9.04 2.02 20.51
CA GLU A 418 -9.56 1.07 19.52
C GLU A 418 -8.55 0.83 18.40
N TRP A 419 -8.04 1.89 17.78
CA TRP A 419 -7.13 1.77 16.65
C TRP A 419 -5.73 1.31 17.04
N LEU A 420 -5.19 1.78 18.17
CA LEU A 420 -3.92 1.29 18.71
C LEU A 420 -4.03 -0.19 19.08
N SER A 421 -5.16 -0.65 19.62
CA SER A 421 -5.39 -2.07 19.94
C SER A 421 -5.38 -2.94 18.68
N LYS A 422 -5.98 -2.49 17.57
CA LYS A 422 -5.93 -3.21 16.28
C LYS A 422 -4.51 -3.30 15.75
N ALA A 423 -3.75 -2.20 15.80
CA ALA A 423 -2.35 -2.19 15.39
C ALA A 423 -1.49 -3.11 16.29
N ALA A 424 -1.72 -3.07 17.60
CA ALA A 424 -1.04 -3.91 18.59
C ALA A 424 -1.35 -5.41 18.40
N ALA A 425 -2.57 -5.75 18.00
CA ALA A 425 -2.96 -7.11 17.65
C ALA A 425 -2.22 -7.63 16.41
N SER A 426 -1.84 -6.72 15.50
CA SER A 426 -0.99 -7.00 14.31
C SER A 426 0.51 -6.89 14.63
N GLU A 427 0.91 -7.04 15.89
CA GLU A 427 2.30 -7.04 16.38
C GLU A 427 3.08 -5.74 16.14
N HIS A 428 2.41 -4.61 15.96
CA HIS A 428 3.06 -3.32 15.83
C HIS A 428 3.65 -2.87 17.18
N VAL A 429 4.96 -2.96 17.33
CA VAL A 429 5.66 -2.78 18.60
C VAL A 429 5.41 -1.41 19.25
N SER A 430 5.52 -0.32 18.46
CA SER A 430 5.25 1.03 18.97
C SER A 430 3.78 1.22 19.39
N ALA A 431 2.83 0.53 18.73
CA ALA A 431 1.43 0.60 19.14
C ALA A 431 1.20 -0.03 20.53
N ASN A 432 1.93 -1.11 20.88
CA ASN A 432 1.88 -1.67 22.24
C ASN A 432 2.33 -0.65 23.28
N TYR A 433 3.38 0.12 22.99
CA TYR A 433 3.89 1.15 23.89
C TYR A 433 2.93 2.33 24.02
N ASP A 434 2.47 2.92 22.90
CA ASP A 434 1.57 4.06 22.93
C ASP A 434 0.21 3.72 23.56
N LEU A 435 -0.28 2.50 23.34
CA LEU A 435 -1.48 1.98 23.98
C LEU A 435 -1.29 1.82 25.50
N ALA A 436 -0.12 1.32 25.93
CA ALA A 436 0.22 1.22 27.33
C ALA A 436 0.22 2.60 28.02
N MET A 437 0.89 3.58 27.39
CA MET A 437 0.95 4.93 27.92
C MET A 437 -0.45 5.57 28.02
N LEU A 438 -1.29 5.37 26.98
CA LEU A 438 -2.66 5.89 26.99
C LEU A 438 -3.52 5.27 28.12
N TYR A 439 -3.37 3.96 28.38
CA TYR A 439 -4.06 3.32 29.50
C TYR A 439 -3.55 3.84 30.85
N LEU A 440 -2.25 4.05 31.03
CA LEU A 440 -1.69 4.63 32.25
C LEU A 440 -2.16 6.08 32.46
N GLU A 441 -2.14 6.91 31.41
CA GLU A 441 -2.65 8.29 31.43
C GLU A 441 -4.14 8.38 31.76
N THR A 442 -4.93 7.35 31.43
CA THR A 442 -6.38 7.30 31.70
C THR A 442 -6.75 6.55 32.97
N GLY A 443 -5.78 6.18 33.82
CA GLY A 443 -5.98 5.54 35.12
C GLY A 443 -6.33 4.05 35.05
N HIS A 444 -5.94 3.37 33.97
CA HIS A 444 -6.14 1.93 33.79
C HIS A 444 -4.80 1.20 33.97
N ASP A 445 -4.19 1.35 35.13
CA ASP A 445 -2.80 0.96 35.42
C ASP A 445 -2.51 -0.51 35.14
N GLU A 446 -3.37 -1.42 35.57
CA GLU A 446 -3.16 -2.86 35.36
C GLU A 446 -3.09 -3.23 33.85
N THR A 447 -3.99 -2.65 33.07
CA THR A 447 -4.03 -2.88 31.64
C THR A 447 -2.83 -2.25 30.94
N GLY A 448 -2.50 -0.99 31.32
CA GLY A 448 -1.34 -0.28 30.82
C GLY A 448 -0.05 -1.05 31.06
N MET A 449 0.13 -1.57 32.27
CA MET A 449 1.30 -2.39 32.62
C MET A 449 1.42 -3.68 31.80
N LYS A 450 0.30 -4.33 31.48
CA LYS A 450 0.33 -5.53 30.61
C LYS A 450 0.86 -5.20 29.21
N TRP A 451 0.37 -4.11 28.62
CA TRP A 451 0.81 -3.66 27.31
C TRP A 451 2.25 -3.14 27.31
N LEU A 452 2.66 -2.42 28.38
CA LEU A 452 4.02 -1.93 28.54
C LEU A 452 5.03 -3.08 28.61
N LYS A 453 4.73 -4.13 29.39
CA LYS A 453 5.55 -5.33 29.46
C LYS A 453 5.63 -6.05 28.10
N ARG A 454 4.51 -6.11 27.37
CA ARG A 454 4.50 -6.69 26.01
C ARG A 454 5.41 -5.94 25.05
N ALA A 455 5.35 -4.60 25.05
CA ALA A 455 6.25 -3.77 24.24
C ALA A 455 7.73 -3.97 24.62
N ALA A 456 8.03 -4.02 25.91
CA ALA A 456 9.39 -4.21 26.40
C ALA A 456 9.98 -5.58 26.04
N ILE A 457 9.18 -6.65 26.09
CA ILE A 457 9.55 -8.01 25.66
C ILE A 457 9.81 -8.05 24.14
N GLN A 458 9.07 -7.26 23.36
CA GLN A 458 9.30 -7.07 21.93
C GLN A 458 10.46 -6.10 21.63
N ASN A 459 11.28 -5.82 22.61
CA ASN A 459 12.48 -5.00 22.50
C ASN A 459 12.21 -3.51 22.17
N HIS A 460 11.12 -2.92 22.68
CA HIS A 460 10.87 -1.48 22.56
C HIS A 460 11.67 -0.71 23.64
N ALA A 461 12.66 0.10 23.22
CA ALA A 461 13.60 0.76 24.13
C ALA A 461 12.93 1.64 25.19
N GLN A 462 11.98 2.49 24.78
CA GLN A 462 11.28 3.38 25.71
C GLN A 462 10.39 2.60 26.70
N ALA A 463 9.82 1.45 26.28
CA ALA A 463 9.05 0.61 27.20
C ALA A 463 9.95 -0.05 28.26
N GLN A 464 11.15 -0.50 27.85
CA GLN A 464 12.14 -1.04 28.78
C GLN A 464 12.63 0.04 29.76
N LEU A 465 12.92 1.24 29.25
CA LEU A 465 13.29 2.39 30.09
C LEU A 465 12.19 2.71 31.10
N GLN A 466 10.94 2.80 30.66
CA GLN A 466 9.81 3.12 31.53
C GLN A 466 9.57 2.05 32.60
N LEU A 467 9.71 0.76 32.26
CA LEU A 467 9.66 -0.31 33.26
C LEU A 467 10.81 -0.23 34.26
N GLY A 468 11.99 0.18 33.82
CA GLY A 468 13.11 0.45 34.71
C GLY A 468 12.78 1.54 35.73
N PHE A 469 12.21 2.65 35.30
CA PHE A 469 11.77 3.72 36.21
C PHE A 469 10.64 3.27 37.16
N LEU A 470 9.64 2.55 36.66
CA LEU A 470 8.58 2.02 37.49
C LEU A 470 9.11 1.03 38.54
N ALA A 471 10.16 0.27 38.21
CA ALA A 471 10.79 -0.65 39.17
C ALA A 471 11.66 0.10 40.21
N LEU A 472 12.10 1.33 39.97
CA LEU A 472 12.75 2.19 40.97
C LEU A 472 11.75 2.63 42.06
N GLY A 473 10.44 2.52 41.79
CA GLY A 473 9.40 2.91 42.73
C GLY A 473 9.24 4.43 42.91
N ASP A 474 8.30 4.79 43.75
CA ASP A 474 8.02 6.14 44.16
C ASP A 474 7.92 6.21 45.71
N GLU A 475 7.42 7.31 46.25
CA GLU A 475 7.24 7.47 47.70
C GLU A 475 6.31 6.41 48.33
N LYS A 476 5.50 5.72 47.53
CA LYS A 476 4.48 4.75 47.97
C LYS A 476 4.89 3.30 47.71
N THR A 477 5.83 3.05 46.82
CA THR A 477 6.24 1.71 46.36
C THR A 477 7.69 1.44 46.67
N LEU A 478 7.99 0.29 47.25
CA LEU A 478 9.36 -0.12 47.51
C LEU A 478 10.12 -0.37 46.20
N PRO A 479 11.37 0.13 46.06
CA PRO A 479 12.15 -0.04 44.87
C PRO A 479 12.61 -1.50 44.68
N ASN A 480 12.44 -2.01 43.45
CA ASN A 480 12.99 -3.29 43.01
C ASN A 480 14.21 -3.03 42.10
N TYR A 481 15.36 -2.72 42.73
CA TYR A 481 16.57 -2.39 41.98
C TYR A 481 17.08 -3.52 41.07
N THR A 482 16.81 -4.78 41.39
CA THR A 482 17.20 -5.93 40.54
C THR A 482 16.38 -5.95 39.25
N GLU A 483 15.11 -5.64 39.32
CA GLU A 483 14.26 -5.53 38.13
C GLU A 483 14.60 -4.28 37.33
N ALA A 484 14.79 -3.14 37.99
CA ALA A 484 15.24 -1.91 37.34
C ALA A 484 16.54 -2.10 36.57
N PHE A 485 17.53 -2.76 37.19
CA PHE A 485 18.81 -3.08 36.55
C PHE A 485 18.61 -3.88 35.26
N LYS A 486 17.79 -4.95 35.29
CA LYS A 486 17.52 -5.79 34.11
C LYS A 486 16.90 -4.98 32.98
N TRP A 487 15.92 -4.14 33.28
CA TRP A 487 15.24 -3.34 32.25
C TRP A 487 16.15 -2.26 31.67
N PHE A 488 16.91 -1.52 32.50
CA PHE A 488 17.87 -0.53 31.99
C PHE A 488 18.97 -1.21 31.17
N GLN A 489 19.48 -2.36 31.59
CA GLN A 489 20.46 -3.13 30.82
C GLN A 489 19.89 -3.56 29.45
N SER A 490 18.61 -3.96 29.39
CA SER A 490 17.96 -4.26 28.10
C SER A 490 17.84 -3.02 27.22
N ALA A 491 17.49 -1.89 27.79
CA ALA A 491 17.33 -0.63 27.06
C ALA A 491 18.67 -0.07 26.52
N THR A 492 19.80 -0.29 27.22
CA THR A 492 21.14 0.14 26.77
C THR A 492 21.58 -0.55 25.47
N ASN A 493 21.10 -1.76 25.18
CA ASN A 493 21.40 -2.45 23.92
C ASN A 493 20.89 -1.69 22.68
N GLN A 494 20.07 -0.64 22.88
CA GLN A 494 19.52 0.20 21.84
C GLN A 494 20.07 1.63 21.87
N ASN A 495 21.21 1.83 22.55
CA ASN A 495 21.92 3.12 22.66
C ASN A 495 21.07 4.27 23.22
N LEU A 496 20.27 4.00 24.23
CA LEU A 496 19.44 5.01 24.87
C LEU A 496 20.23 5.69 26.01
N ALA A 497 20.64 6.95 25.82
CA ALA A 497 21.50 7.68 26.75
C ALA A 497 20.96 7.71 28.19
N GLU A 498 19.65 7.92 28.36
CA GLU A 498 19.01 7.90 29.69
C GLU A 498 19.13 6.52 30.35
N ALA A 499 18.94 5.43 29.60
CA ALA A 499 19.09 4.09 30.15
C ALA A 499 20.55 3.79 30.56
N GLU A 500 21.51 4.24 29.76
CA GLU A 500 22.93 4.12 30.06
C GLU A 500 23.29 4.90 31.33
N PHE A 501 22.76 6.11 31.46
CA PHE A 501 22.95 6.92 32.67
C PHE A 501 22.37 6.25 33.91
N GLN A 502 21.12 5.77 33.85
CA GLN A 502 20.48 5.11 34.97
C GLN A 502 21.20 3.79 35.35
N LEU A 503 21.64 3.01 34.37
CA LEU A 503 22.43 1.82 34.62
C LEU A 503 23.78 2.18 35.30
N GLY A 504 24.42 3.26 34.87
CA GLY A 504 25.62 3.80 35.50
C GLY A 504 25.40 4.15 36.98
N LEU A 505 24.28 4.79 37.32
CA LEU A 505 23.91 5.09 38.73
C LEU A 505 23.70 3.83 39.57
N LEU A 506 23.10 2.78 38.99
CA LEU A 506 22.91 1.50 39.69
C LEU A 506 24.26 0.82 39.98
N TYR A 507 25.18 0.82 39.01
CA TYR A 507 26.53 0.33 39.22
C TYR A 507 27.34 1.17 40.22
N GLU A 508 27.26 2.52 40.17
CA GLU A 508 27.94 3.42 41.10
C GLU A 508 27.52 3.19 42.54
N LYS A 509 26.21 2.98 42.78
CA LYS A 509 25.64 2.82 44.11
C LYS A 509 25.54 1.37 44.58
N GLY A 510 25.80 0.40 43.72
CA GLY A 510 25.63 -1.04 44.03
C GLY A 510 24.17 -1.44 44.26
N LEU A 511 23.24 -0.84 43.53
CA LEU A 511 21.81 -1.09 43.65
C LEU A 511 21.33 -2.10 42.62
N GLY A 512 20.82 -3.25 43.10
CA GLY A 512 20.39 -4.37 42.22
C GLY A 512 21.53 -5.13 41.55
N THR A 513 22.76 -4.68 41.72
CA THR A 513 24.01 -5.26 41.22
C THR A 513 25.15 -4.93 42.22
N PRO A 514 26.24 -5.69 42.27
CA PRO A 514 27.42 -5.27 43.02
C PRO A 514 27.96 -3.92 42.52
N MET A 515 28.44 -3.10 43.45
CA MET A 515 29.04 -1.81 43.11
C MET A 515 30.24 -2.00 42.17
N ASN A 516 30.28 -1.28 41.07
CA ASN A 516 31.33 -1.38 40.07
C ASN A 516 31.55 -0.05 39.34
N TYR A 517 32.57 0.68 39.73
CA TYR A 517 32.91 1.98 39.13
C TYR A 517 33.44 1.87 37.69
N ASP A 518 34.01 0.73 37.27
CA ASP A 518 34.46 0.56 35.89
C ASP A 518 33.27 0.46 34.93
N GLU A 519 32.23 -0.32 35.29
CA GLU A 519 31.01 -0.37 34.55
C GLU A 519 30.23 0.94 34.62
N ALA A 520 30.16 1.58 35.79
CA ALA A 520 29.53 2.90 35.90
C ALA A 520 30.20 3.92 34.96
N ARG A 521 31.55 3.98 34.95
CA ARG A 521 32.32 4.86 34.06
C ARG A 521 32.03 4.57 32.59
N ARG A 522 31.94 3.27 32.21
CA ARG A 522 31.61 2.86 30.84
C ARG A 522 30.21 3.37 30.46
N CYS A 523 29.21 3.11 31.27
CA CYS A 523 27.85 3.56 31.06
C CYS A 523 27.73 5.07 30.97
N TYR A 524 28.34 5.81 31.93
CA TYR A 524 28.35 7.27 31.89
C TYR A 524 29.05 7.81 30.64
N ARG A 525 30.13 7.18 30.19
CA ARG A 525 30.82 7.61 28.95
C ARG A 525 29.93 7.50 27.74
N LEU A 526 29.22 6.37 27.57
CA LEU A 526 28.29 6.14 26.44
C LEU A 526 27.17 7.20 26.46
N ALA A 527 26.58 7.46 27.62
CA ALA A 527 25.57 8.51 27.77
C ALA A 527 26.13 9.93 27.53
N ALA A 528 27.31 10.20 28.07
CA ALA A 528 27.97 11.51 27.96
C ALA A 528 28.38 11.86 26.52
N GLU A 529 28.77 10.87 25.72
CA GLU A 529 29.05 11.01 24.27
C GLU A 529 27.81 11.34 23.47
N GLN A 530 26.63 10.97 23.96
CA GLN A 530 25.32 11.36 23.43
C GLN A 530 24.80 12.68 23.97
N ASN A 531 25.68 13.49 24.64
CA ASN A 531 25.38 14.79 25.24
C ASN A 531 24.42 14.75 26.45
N HIS A 532 24.32 13.61 27.15
CA HIS A 532 23.57 13.54 28.39
C HIS A 532 24.33 14.30 29.50
N THR A 533 23.84 15.45 29.95
CA THR A 533 24.53 16.40 30.84
C THR A 533 24.84 15.83 32.21
N ASP A 534 23.89 15.09 32.82
CA ASP A 534 24.12 14.46 34.11
C ASP A 534 25.19 13.36 34.02
N ALA A 535 25.21 12.59 32.95
CA ALA A 535 26.24 11.58 32.72
C ALA A 535 27.62 12.20 32.53
N GLN A 536 27.72 13.34 31.82
CA GLN A 536 28.96 14.11 31.70
C GLN A 536 29.47 14.59 33.09
N TYR A 537 28.57 15.06 33.93
CA TYR A 537 28.90 15.45 35.29
C TYR A 537 29.39 14.28 36.14
N HIS A 538 28.66 13.16 36.14
CA HIS A 538 29.05 11.95 36.89
C HIS A 538 30.38 11.37 36.39
N LEU A 539 30.59 11.32 35.07
CA LEU A 539 31.86 10.89 34.48
C LEU A 539 33.03 11.78 34.90
N GLY A 540 32.83 13.12 34.89
CA GLY A 540 33.78 14.09 35.39
C GLY A 540 34.14 13.81 36.85
N ASN A 541 33.15 13.56 37.71
CA ASN A 541 33.36 13.24 39.13
C ASN A 541 34.12 11.91 39.35
N ILE A 542 33.92 10.91 38.51
CA ILE A 542 34.69 9.66 38.56
C ILE A 542 36.18 9.94 38.37
N PHE A 543 36.55 10.76 37.39
CA PHE A 543 37.93 11.14 37.13
C PHE A 543 38.47 12.10 38.20
N ASP A 544 37.68 13.06 38.66
CA ASP A 544 38.04 14.02 39.72
C ASP A 544 38.39 13.31 41.04
N LYS A 545 37.62 12.28 41.41
CA LYS A 545 37.82 11.53 42.65
C LYS A 545 38.65 10.27 42.52
N GLY A 546 38.96 9.83 41.30
CA GLY A 546 39.68 8.59 41.05
C GLY A 546 38.88 7.34 41.45
N LEU A 547 37.54 7.35 41.23
CA LEU A 547 36.68 6.21 41.58
C LEU A 547 36.83 5.07 40.54
N GLY A 548 37.36 3.94 40.96
CA GLY A 548 37.64 2.81 40.06
C GLY A 548 38.70 3.10 38.98
N THR A 549 39.39 4.22 39.07
CA THR A 549 40.47 4.63 38.16
C THR A 549 41.47 5.54 38.91
N LYS A 550 42.60 5.83 38.30
CA LYS A 550 43.46 6.88 38.83
C LYS A 550 42.78 8.23 38.68
N GLN A 551 42.96 9.08 39.68
CA GLN A 551 42.53 10.48 39.61
C GLN A 551 43.17 11.19 38.41
N ASP A 552 42.34 11.84 37.60
CA ASP A 552 42.74 12.54 36.38
C ASP A 552 41.95 13.84 36.23
N TYR A 553 42.49 14.92 36.78
CA TYR A 553 41.88 16.24 36.70
C TYR A 553 41.78 16.77 35.25
N SER A 554 42.66 16.31 34.34
CA SER A 554 42.63 16.74 32.94
C SER A 554 41.41 16.15 32.20
N GLU A 555 41.10 14.88 32.47
CA GLU A 555 39.86 14.29 31.96
C GLU A 555 38.63 14.83 32.71
N ALA A 556 38.70 15.01 34.00
CA ALA A 556 37.62 15.58 34.82
C ALA A 556 37.14 16.91 34.28
N ILE A 557 38.07 17.89 34.10
CA ILE A 557 37.70 19.22 33.63
C ILE A 557 37.08 19.22 32.22
N LYS A 558 37.49 18.32 31.32
CA LYS A 558 36.89 18.18 30.00
C LYS A 558 35.42 17.84 30.08
N TRP A 559 35.07 16.83 30.89
CA TRP A 559 33.69 16.38 31.02
C TRP A 559 32.84 17.36 31.86
N ILE A 560 33.38 17.89 32.95
CA ILE A 560 32.72 18.92 33.76
C ILE A 560 32.45 20.18 32.92
N THR A 561 33.39 20.59 32.05
CA THR A 561 33.17 21.74 31.13
C THR A 561 32.02 21.47 30.15
N ARG A 562 31.90 20.25 29.62
CA ARG A 562 30.77 19.89 28.74
C ARG A 562 29.45 19.97 29.50
N ALA A 563 29.38 19.39 30.70
CA ALA A 563 28.21 19.46 31.55
C ALA A 563 27.83 20.90 31.94
N ALA A 564 28.82 21.70 32.29
CA ALA A 564 28.63 23.13 32.65
C ALA A 564 28.06 23.95 31.48
N LYS A 565 28.55 23.72 30.26
CA LYS A 565 28.03 24.31 29.01
C LYS A 565 26.62 23.80 28.64
N GLY A 566 26.21 22.63 29.12
CA GLY A 566 24.88 22.07 29.03
C GLY A 566 23.96 22.48 30.19
N ASP A 567 24.24 23.59 30.85
CA ASP A 567 23.46 24.19 31.94
C ASP A 567 23.32 23.34 33.21
N HIS A 568 24.22 22.35 33.43
CA HIS A 568 24.22 21.57 34.65
C HIS A 568 24.83 22.39 35.80
N ILE A 569 23.97 22.89 36.70
CA ILE A 569 24.34 23.86 37.74
C ILE A 569 25.48 23.38 38.65
N LYS A 570 25.44 22.11 39.10
CA LYS A 570 26.52 21.55 39.95
C LYS A 570 27.84 21.46 39.20
N ALA A 571 27.81 21.19 37.86
CA ALA A 571 29.04 21.19 37.07
C ALA A 571 29.60 22.61 36.87
N GLN A 572 28.75 23.62 36.70
CA GLN A 572 29.19 25.03 36.65
C GLN A 572 29.93 25.44 37.94
N PHE A 573 29.40 25.07 39.10
CA PHE A 573 30.05 25.32 40.36
C PHE A 573 31.38 24.57 40.48
N GLN A 574 31.41 23.27 40.16
CA GLN A 574 32.62 22.45 40.24
C GLN A 574 33.70 22.93 39.27
N LEU A 575 33.32 23.32 38.04
CA LEU A 575 34.25 23.90 37.08
C LEU A 575 34.90 25.19 37.60
N ALA A 576 34.10 26.04 38.24
CA ALA A 576 34.63 27.23 38.88
C ALA A 576 35.63 26.90 40.00
N GLN A 577 35.38 25.87 40.81
CA GLN A 577 36.30 25.38 41.83
C GLN A 577 37.61 24.84 41.21
N MET A 578 37.52 24.07 40.14
CA MET A 578 38.68 23.52 39.43
C MET A 578 39.58 24.64 38.90
N TYR A 579 39.02 25.70 38.30
CA TYR A 579 39.79 26.87 37.90
C TYR A 579 40.37 27.64 39.08
N ALA A 580 39.61 27.79 40.17
CA ALA A 580 40.10 28.50 41.37
C ALA A 580 41.26 27.77 42.06
N ASN A 581 41.28 26.43 42.02
CA ASN A 581 42.28 25.59 42.63
C ASN A 581 43.45 25.24 41.72
N GLY A 582 43.29 25.38 40.39
CA GLY A 582 44.27 24.92 39.41
C GLY A 582 44.23 23.40 39.20
N GLU A 583 43.04 22.76 39.31
CA GLU A 583 42.82 21.33 39.14
C GLU A 583 42.46 21.02 37.69
N GLY A 584 43.32 20.35 36.94
CA GLY A 584 43.14 20.01 35.53
C GLY A 584 43.36 21.14 34.51
N ALA A 585 43.53 22.37 35.01
CA ALA A 585 43.92 23.54 34.25
C ALA A 585 44.79 24.46 35.13
N ALA A 586 45.51 25.41 34.55
CA ALA A 586 46.20 26.45 35.32
C ALA A 586 45.18 27.23 36.17
N GLN A 587 45.59 27.61 37.38
CA GLN A 587 44.75 28.44 38.25
C GLN A 587 44.33 29.72 37.55
N ASP A 588 43.04 29.97 37.46
CA ASP A 588 42.46 31.13 36.79
C ASP A 588 41.23 31.64 37.56
N TYR A 589 41.42 32.66 38.37
CA TYR A 589 40.33 33.28 39.13
C TYR A 589 39.34 34.06 38.22
N GLN A 590 39.73 34.47 37.03
CA GLN A 590 38.82 35.15 36.10
C GLN A 590 37.80 34.15 35.54
N GLU A 591 38.26 33.00 35.06
CA GLU A 591 37.38 31.91 34.62
C GLU A 591 36.54 31.36 35.78
N ALA A 592 37.14 31.20 36.97
CA ALA A 592 36.42 30.79 38.16
C ALA A 592 35.27 31.76 38.51
N ALA A 593 35.53 33.07 38.49
CA ALA A 593 34.49 34.06 38.75
C ALA A 593 33.35 34.05 37.71
N LYS A 594 33.67 33.82 36.43
CA LYS A 594 32.66 33.67 35.38
C LYS A 594 31.73 32.49 35.66
N TRP A 595 32.29 31.33 35.93
CA TRP A 595 31.49 30.13 36.17
C TRP A 595 30.75 30.15 37.51
N TYR A 596 31.35 30.71 38.59
CA TYR A 596 30.63 30.97 39.83
C TYR A 596 29.45 31.92 39.62
N ARG A 597 29.60 32.96 38.77
CA ARG A 597 28.52 33.89 38.46
C ARG A 597 27.36 33.17 37.74
N VAL A 598 27.67 32.32 36.78
CA VAL A 598 26.64 31.53 36.06
C VAL A 598 25.89 30.63 37.06
N ALA A 599 26.60 29.86 37.86
CA ALA A 599 25.98 28.99 38.88
C ALA A 599 25.20 29.79 39.93
N ALA A 600 25.70 30.93 40.36
CA ALA A 600 25.06 31.81 41.33
C ALA A 600 23.75 32.42 40.80
N GLN A 601 23.72 32.81 39.53
CA GLN A 601 22.50 33.27 38.83
C GLN A 601 21.41 32.23 38.78
N HIS A 602 21.79 30.95 38.70
CA HIS A 602 20.87 29.80 38.77
C HIS A 602 20.54 29.37 40.22
N GLY A 603 20.86 30.21 41.22
CA GLY A 603 20.49 29.98 42.59
C GLY A 603 21.41 29.01 43.37
N HIS A 604 22.60 28.67 42.86
CA HIS A 604 23.53 27.80 43.60
C HIS A 604 24.17 28.52 44.77
N ILE A 605 23.70 28.25 46.00
CA ILE A 605 24.06 28.96 47.23
C ILE A 605 25.58 29.04 47.43
N LYS A 606 26.30 27.91 47.33
CA LYS A 606 27.75 27.89 47.47
C LYS A 606 28.49 28.72 46.42
N ALA A 607 27.94 28.82 45.20
CA ALA A 607 28.51 29.64 44.13
C ALA A 607 28.31 31.14 44.44
N GLN A 608 27.14 31.53 44.94
CA GLN A 608 26.88 32.90 45.41
C GLN A 608 27.88 33.32 46.52
N PHE A 609 28.10 32.43 47.48
CA PHE A 609 29.08 32.68 48.56
C PHE A 609 30.50 32.84 48.00
N GLN A 610 30.96 31.91 47.15
CA GLN A 610 32.31 31.97 46.58
C GLN A 610 32.52 33.22 45.71
N LEU A 611 31.51 33.55 44.89
CA LEU A 611 31.53 34.74 44.05
C LEU A 611 31.65 36.04 44.93
N GLY A 612 30.85 36.09 45.99
CA GLY A 612 30.93 37.18 46.94
C GLY A 612 32.32 37.29 47.58
N MET A 613 32.98 36.19 47.92
CA MET A 613 34.34 36.15 48.42
C MET A 613 35.39 36.60 47.39
N LEU A 614 35.23 36.26 46.12
CA LEU A 614 36.09 36.72 45.02
C LEU A 614 35.99 38.25 44.86
N TYR A 615 34.79 38.84 44.88
CA TYR A 615 34.60 40.28 44.85
C TYR A 615 35.22 40.97 46.07
N LYS A 616 35.05 40.39 47.26
CA LYS A 616 35.63 40.91 48.48
C LYS A 616 37.16 40.96 48.42
N LYS A 617 37.80 39.96 47.83
CA LYS A 617 39.28 39.84 47.76
C LYS A 617 39.89 40.47 46.51
N GLY A 618 39.10 40.82 45.50
CA GLY A 618 39.59 41.28 44.20
C GLY A 618 40.29 40.17 43.38
N LEU A 619 39.90 38.91 43.55
CA LEU A 619 40.48 37.76 42.85
C LEU A 619 39.71 37.46 41.58
N GLY A 620 40.35 37.64 40.42
CA GLY A 620 39.73 37.39 39.08
C GLY A 620 38.64 38.40 38.67
N VAL A 621 38.24 39.27 39.57
CA VAL A 621 37.32 40.41 39.39
C VAL A 621 37.88 41.62 40.10
N ALA A 622 37.49 42.82 39.66
CA ALA A 622 37.80 44.04 40.44
C ALA A 622 37.21 43.96 41.86
N GLN A 623 37.95 44.39 42.85
CA GLN A 623 37.44 44.40 44.22
C GLN A 623 36.21 45.33 44.33
N ASP A 624 35.08 44.76 44.78
CA ASP A 624 33.81 45.47 44.93
C ASP A 624 33.03 44.92 46.14
N TYR A 625 33.03 45.73 47.21
CA TYR A 625 32.35 45.38 48.46
C TYR A 625 30.83 45.43 48.35
N THR A 626 30.28 46.18 47.40
CA THR A 626 28.85 46.27 47.18
C THR A 626 28.34 44.97 46.52
N GLU A 627 28.98 44.53 45.43
CA GLU A 627 28.69 43.24 44.80
C GLU A 627 29.02 42.10 45.79
N ALA A 628 30.09 42.14 46.52
CA ALA A 628 30.41 41.14 47.55
C ALA A 628 29.26 40.99 48.57
N THR A 629 28.78 42.12 49.12
CA THR A 629 27.67 42.11 50.08
C THR A 629 26.38 41.60 49.45
N ARG A 630 26.08 41.97 48.20
CA ARG A 630 24.88 41.51 47.46
C ARG A 630 24.86 39.99 47.33
N TRP A 631 25.94 39.38 46.83
CA TRP A 631 26.01 37.95 46.64
C TRP A 631 26.06 37.17 47.96
N LEU A 632 26.75 37.63 48.96
CA LEU A 632 26.80 37.03 50.32
C LEU A 632 25.44 37.09 51.01
N LYS A 633 24.69 38.18 50.84
CA LYS A 633 23.33 38.32 51.37
C LYS A 633 22.37 37.36 50.71
N GLN A 634 22.43 37.25 49.38
CA GLN A 634 21.62 36.26 48.64
C GLN A 634 21.91 34.81 49.07
N ALA A 635 23.18 34.48 49.33
CA ALA A 635 23.55 33.15 49.79
C ALA A 635 22.98 32.85 51.20
N ILE A 636 22.99 33.83 52.12
CA ILE A 636 22.49 33.70 53.51
C ILE A 636 20.97 33.60 53.52
N GLU A 637 20.26 34.41 52.69
CA GLU A 637 18.79 34.42 52.61
C GLU A 637 18.19 33.14 52.04
N GLN A 638 18.98 32.37 51.29
CA GLN A 638 18.55 31.05 50.73
C GLN A 638 18.94 29.86 51.62
N ASP A 639 19.82 30.04 52.59
CA ASP A 639 20.29 29.00 53.52
C ASP A 639 19.44 28.98 54.83
N LEU A 640 18.54 29.97 54.99
CA LEU A 640 17.53 30.09 56.05
C LEU A 640 16.18 29.53 55.60
#